data_6acf26ae91923687eee74381dbaae00a
#
_entry.id   6acf26ae91923687eee74381dbaae00a
#
_cell.length_a   1.000
_cell.length_b   1.000
_cell.length_c   1.000
_cell.angle_alpha   90.00
_cell.angle_beta   90.00
_cell.angle_gamma   90.00
#
_symmetry.space_group_name_H-M   'P 1'
#
loop_
_entity.id
_entity.type
_entity.pdbx_description
1 polymer ?
#
loop_
_entity_poly.entity_id
_entity_poly.type
_entity_poly.pdbx_seq_one_letter_code
_entity_poly.pdbx_strand_id
1 'polypeptide(L)'
;MKGHFNFMAGAKKALAVVIALGMSATAYADDYFKRISMEGVELVSSVTWGKVDIDTYMTPGLYEFGYDNRFMPDKTAPLLSIDALGGCVYHDGKIYANEFSSRSQYEKPMWRIYDAKTYKLLSEHTLKDNCECTTTSLAYDPTADCIYGFDETYTETYVVRVDPETGEMTRLGDMQDRNYKFFAMACSQKGELFCTYLNKQTNDVYLGRIRKSDGKVAMIRGINATNLLPGDSFINSTYDQSMFFNNSTGKLYWMFQSSSMYLYKSYVAMFEVNTTTAEASLVAYIEDELQGPGAFFIEPAMKAPAIVEDFDWTTDSPGANSGTISMTMPKTAYDGTPLTGKQKLVILKGSIPFVEEELEPGEKFSKRMENMRTGWQDLNIYVSNAAGDGPTILRPIFAGYDTPKAPSNVKLTAEGLHTTLTWDAPTIGVDGHVIDKASLTYTVVRYPGEITVSEKQKECSFEEDHPGDMTRYVYKVTAWAGKTKGETAMSNNIVIGTPLDVPYDGTFKTAADMYNYFTILDENQDNYTWAYDIDNRLAVYSYSQENSADDWLISPPINYKKGKSYTLSFSAFSSSKTYKESLAVTFGADKTPVAQENVLLSLNELPADTEEDAPQSYSVDFTVPEDGVYYFAFYACSERFREYLRVKDIKVTETGATAVRNVSSDGDVTVKGGDGVLEVRLANAANVRVYNLAGRLMADYTGTELHMPLPKGVYMVVAGDNRTKVVVK
;
A
#
# COMPACT_ATOMS: atom_id res chain seq x y z
N MET A 1 -26.76 -15.49 -22.28
CA MET A 1 -26.01 -14.50 -21.49
C MET A 1 -26.40 -14.62 -20.02
N LYS A 2 -26.05 -15.71 -19.35
CA LYS A 2 -26.18 -15.90 -17.89
C LYS A 2 -25.21 -17.01 -17.47
N GLY A 3 -23.90 -16.79 -17.57
CA GLY A 3 -22.91 -17.82 -17.28
C GLY A 3 -21.52 -17.31 -16.85
N HIS A 4 -21.30 -16.01 -16.84
CA HIS A 4 -19.94 -15.48 -16.59
C HIS A 4 -19.68 -14.86 -15.21
N PHE A 5 -20.64 -14.87 -14.28
CA PHE A 5 -20.44 -14.18 -12.99
C PHE A 5 -19.99 -15.04 -11.80
N ASN A 6 -19.91 -16.37 -11.96
CA ASN A 6 -19.53 -17.25 -10.84
C ASN A 6 -18.05 -17.66 -10.81
N PHE A 7 -17.23 -17.29 -11.80
CA PHE A 7 -15.83 -17.73 -11.87
C PHE A 7 -14.89 -16.92 -10.97
N MET A 8 -15.22 -15.65 -10.74
CA MET A 8 -14.38 -14.80 -9.86
C MET A 8 -14.55 -15.07 -8.35
N ALA A 9 -15.66 -15.67 -7.93
CA ALA A 9 -15.88 -15.98 -6.52
C ALA A 9 -15.09 -17.22 -6.04
N GLY A 10 -14.77 -18.16 -6.94
CA GLY A 10 -13.97 -19.34 -6.62
C GLY A 10 -12.50 -19.01 -6.45
N ALA A 11 -11.94 -18.22 -7.36
CA ALA A 11 -10.52 -17.81 -7.31
C ALA A 11 -10.20 -16.95 -6.05
N LYS A 12 -11.14 -16.09 -5.64
CA LYS A 12 -10.99 -15.32 -4.39
C LYS A 12 -11.01 -16.19 -3.12
N LYS A 13 -11.70 -17.33 -3.12
CA LYS A 13 -11.71 -18.26 -1.97
C LYS A 13 -10.45 -19.13 -1.93
N ALA A 14 -9.91 -19.55 -3.06
CA ALA A 14 -8.66 -20.31 -3.11
C ALA A 14 -7.45 -19.42 -2.74
N LEU A 15 -7.43 -18.17 -3.20
CA LEU A 15 -6.41 -17.18 -2.83
C LEU A 15 -6.49 -16.85 -1.33
N ALA A 16 -7.70 -16.77 -0.74
CA ALA A 16 -7.88 -16.52 0.69
C ALA A 16 -7.33 -17.66 1.59
N VAL A 17 -7.29 -18.90 1.12
CA VAL A 17 -6.73 -20.04 1.89
C VAL A 17 -5.20 -20.07 1.82
N VAL A 18 -4.58 -19.63 0.72
CA VAL A 18 -3.11 -19.52 0.60
C VAL A 18 -2.58 -18.25 1.30
N ILE A 19 -3.34 -17.15 1.24
CA ILE A 19 -3.03 -15.90 1.96
C ILE A 19 -3.24 -16.05 3.48
N ALA A 20 -4.19 -16.88 3.93
CA ALA A 20 -4.39 -17.15 5.35
C ALA A 20 -3.25 -17.94 6.02
N LEU A 21 -2.31 -18.48 5.24
CA LEU A 21 -1.11 -19.18 5.72
C LEU A 21 0.18 -18.33 5.64
N GLY A 22 0.13 -17.11 5.14
CA GLY A 22 1.36 -16.38 4.84
C GLY A 22 1.42 -14.88 5.09
N MET A 23 0.32 -14.18 5.37
CA MET A 23 0.40 -12.75 5.67
C MET A 23 -0.62 -12.37 6.74
N SER A 24 -0.16 -11.85 7.86
CA SER A 24 -0.99 -11.05 8.75
C SER A 24 -1.35 -9.78 7.99
N ALA A 25 -2.60 -9.64 7.59
CA ALA A 25 -3.15 -8.46 6.92
C ALA A 25 -3.08 -7.16 7.77
N THR A 26 -2.38 -7.19 8.90
CA THR A 26 -2.22 -6.07 9.85
C THR A 26 -1.05 -5.14 9.51
N ALA A 27 -0.11 -5.52 8.66
CA ALA A 27 1.05 -4.66 8.35
C ALA A 27 0.76 -3.56 7.32
N TYR A 28 -0.29 -3.67 6.52
CA TYR A 28 -0.62 -2.66 5.49
C TYR A 28 -1.63 -1.59 5.93
N ALA A 29 -2.34 -1.80 7.04
CA ALA A 29 -3.32 -0.82 7.52
C ALA A 29 -2.70 0.28 8.40
N ASP A 30 -1.57 0.02 9.07
CA ASP A 30 -0.99 0.96 10.04
C ASP A 30 -0.07 2.04 9.42
N ASP A 31 0.46 1.82 8.21
CA ASP A 31 1.32 2.82 7.55
C ASP A 31 0.54 3.93 6.81
N TYR A 32 -0.76 3.75 6.55
CA TYR A 32 -1.57 4.71 5.80
C TYR A 32 -2.19 5.83 6.63
N PHE A 33 -2.25 5.70 7.96
CA PHE A 33 -2.78 6.72 8.84
C PHE A 33 -1.66 7.37 9.66
N LYS A 34 -0.81 8.18 9.01
CA LYS A 34 -0.03 9.17 9.78
C LYS A 34 -1.02 9.99 10.59
N ARG A 35 -0.86 10.01 11.93
CA ARG A 35 -1.60 10.91 12.80
C ARG A 35 -1.47 12.32 12.24
N ILE A 36 -2.60 12.87 11.80
CA ILE A 36 -2.64 14.26 11.32
C ILE A 36 -2.69 15.11 12.56
N SER A 37 -1.55 15.59 13.04
CA SER A 37 -1.54 16.69 13.98
C SER A 37 -1.82 17.96 13.18
N MET A 38 -3.07 18.32 13.06
CA MET A 38 -3.49 19.63 12.55
C MET A 38 -3.33 20.65 13.66
N GLU A 39 -2.11 20.85 14.10
CA GLU A 39 -1.66 21.63 15.24
C GLU A 39 -2.66 22.71 15.69
N GLY A 40 -3.51 22.35 16.66
CA GLY A 40 -4.34 23.28 17.40
C GLY A 40 -5.60 23.80 16.73
N VAL A 41 -6.06 23.19 15.65
CA VAL A 41 -7.33 23.52 15.00
C VAL A 41 -8.19 22.26 14.85
N GLU A 42 -9.51 22.45 14.88
CA GLU A 42 -10.48 21.38 14.63
C GLU A 42 -10.90 21.44 13.15
N LEU A 43 -10.76 20.33 12.41
CA LEU A 43 -11.27 20.24 11.05
C LEU A 43 -12.74 19.85 11.09
N VAL A 44 -13.59 20.73 10.56
CA VAL A 44 -15.02 20.45 10.37
C VAL A 44 -15.32 20.39 8.87
N SER A 45 -16.06 19.38 8.44
CA SER A 45 -16.48 19.26 7.04
C SER A 45 -17.94 18.88 6.93
N SER A 46 -18.58 19.37 5.87
CA SER A 46 -19.92 18.92 5.49
C SER A 46 -19.86 17.50 4.96
N VAL A 47 -20.90 16.72 5.25
CA VAL A 47 -21.20 15.45 4.63
C VAL A 47 -22.64 15.52 4.11
N THR A 48 -22.81 15.44 2.82
CA THR A 48 -24.14 15.43 2.17
C THR A 48 -24.68 14.02 1.97
N TRP A 49 -23.78 13.06 1.90
CA TRP A 49 -24.11 11.63 1.82
C TRP A 49 -22.92 10.81 2.32
N GLY A 50 -23.18 9.77 3.08
CA GLY A 50 -22.18 8.84 3.54
C GLY A 50 -22.81 7.59 4.15
N LYS A 51 -22.07 6.48 4.17
CA LYS A 51 -22.52 5.23 4.80
C LYS A 51 -21.92 5.08 6.20
N VAL A 52 -22.76 4.67 7.14
CA VAL A 52 -22.35 4.19 8.47
C VAL A 52 -22.04 2.69 8.39
N ASP A 53 -22.95 1.93 7.76
CA ASP A 53 -22.83 0.48 7.47
C ASP A 53 -23.58 0.13 6.16
N ILE A 54 -23.79 -1.16 5.88
CA ILE A 54 -24.39 -1.65 4.63
C ILE A 54 -25.78 -1.04 4.35
N ASP A 55 -26.58 -0.77 5.39
CA ASP A 55 -27.97 -0.34 5.28
C ASP A 55 -28.25 1.02 5.92
N THR A 56 -27.29 1.62 6.62
CA THR A 56 -27.46 2.85 7.39
C THR A 56 -26.64 3.99 6.77
N TYR A 57 -27.30 5.13 6.55
CA TYR A 57 -26.68 6.33 5.99
C TYR A 57 -26.48 7.41 7.06
N MET A 58 -25.44 8.23 6.85
CA MET A 58 -25.19 9.41 7.68
C MET A 58 -26.31 10.45 7.48
N THR A 59 -26.68 11.14 8.55
CA THR A 59 -27.51 12.34 8.44
C THR A 59 -26.72 13.46 7.77
N PRO A 60 -27.24 14.17 6.75
CA PRO A 60 -26.54 15.33 6.19
C PRO A 60 -26.25 16.39 7.25
N GLY A 61 -25.03 16.99 7.19
CA GLY A 61 -24.65 17.99 8.17
C GLY A 61 -23.16 18.27 8.25
N LEU A 62 -22.76 19.01 9.25
CA LEU A 62 -21.35 19.27 9.58
C LEU A 62 -20.85 18.21 10.56
N TYR A 63 -19.67 17.69 10.28
CA TYR A 63 -19.00 16.67 11.09
C TYR A 63 -17.58 17.10 11.42
N GLU A 64 -17.13 16.77 12.62
CA GLU A 64 -15.71 16.85 12.96
C GLU A 64 -14.97 15.70 12.24
N PHE A 65 -13.86 16.04 11.56
CA PHE A 65 -12.94 15.09 10.95
C PHE A 65 -11.69 14.95 11.82
N GLY A 66 -11.22 13.74 12.00
CA GLY A 66 -10.07 13.45 12.85
C GLY A 66 -10.44 12.78 14.17
N TYR A 67 -11.67 12.27 14.27
CA TYR A 67 -12.12 11.49 15.40
C TYR A 67 -11.15 10.33 15.66
N ASP A 68 -10.79 10.09 16.92
CA ASP A 68 -9.78 9.09 17.33
C ASP A 68 -8.42 9.22 16.65
N ASN A 69 -7.99 10.42 16.28
CA ASN A 69 -6.74 10.69 15.56
C ASN A 69 -6.66 10.04 14.16
N ARG A 70 -7.81 9.76 13.55
CA ARG A 70 -7.93 9.31 12.16
C ARG A 70 -8.53 10.42 11.31
N PHE A 71 -8.20 10.43 10.02
CA PHE A 71 -8.87 11.31 9.06
C PHE A 71 -10.23 10.68 8.67
N MET A 72 -11.17 10.70 9.61
CA MET A 72 -12.53 10.17 9.43
C MET A 72 -13.53 11.04 10.19
N PRO A 73 -14.76 11.22 9.68
CA PRO A 73 -15.82 11.84 10.45
C PRO A 73 -16.31 10.91 11.57
N ASP A 74 -16.78 11.49 12.67
CA ASP A 74 -17.61 10.75 13.61
C ASP A 74 -18.97 10.48 12.95
N LYS A 75 -19.17 9.25 12.51
CA LYS A 75 -20.38 8.83 11.78
C LYS A 75 -21.63 8.68 12.66
N THR A 76 -21.54 8.89 13.96
CA THR A 76 -22.66 8.66 14.89
C THR A 76 -23.71 9.77 14.85
N ALA A 77 -23.26 11.03 14.83
CA ALA A 77 -24.16 12.19 14.72
C ALA A 77 -23.40 13.41 14.15
N PRO A 78 -24.06 14.28 13.39
CA PRO A 78 -23.48 15.56 12.98
C PRO A 78 -23.40 16.53 14.16
N LEU A 79 -22.39 17.40 14.14
CA LEU A 79 -22.30 18.56 15.02
C LEU A 79 -23.47 19.52 14.77
N LEU A 80 -23.88 19.66 13.52
CA LEU A 80 -25.00 20.45 13.06
C LEU A 80 -25.67 19.74 11.89
N SER A 81 -26.97 19.41 12.01
CA SER A 81 -27.75 18.85 10.90
C SER A 81 -28.12 19.95 9.90
N ILE A 82 -27.75 19.76 8.64
CA ILE A 82 -28.06 20.67 7.53
C ILE A 82 -28.51 19.83 6.33
N ASP A 83 -29.71 20.06 5.82
CA ASP A 83 -30.25 19.24 4.72
C ASP A 83 -29.52 19.45 3.40
N ALA A 84 -29.14 20.68 3.09
CA ALA A 84 -28.36 21.01 1.90
C ALA A 84 -27.54 22.29 2.15
N LEU A 85 -26.23 22.19 1.99
CA LEU A 85 -25.27 23.27 2.17
C LEU A 85 -24.76 23.72 0.78
N GLY A 86 -24.88 25.02 0.49
CA GLY A 86 -24.26 25.61 -0.69
C GLY A 86 -22.79 25.94 -0.46
N GLY A 87 -22.47 26.48 0.72
CA GLY A 87 -21.10 26.78 1.15
C GLY A 87 -21.08 27.29 2.58
N CYS A 88 -19.95 27.13 3.26
CA CYS A 88 -19.77 27.64 4.61
C CYS A 88 -18.33 28.12 4.85
N VAL A 89 -18.17 28.99 5.84
CA VAL A 89 -16.87 29.47 6.29
C VAL A 89 -16.92 29.82 7.79
N TYR A 90 -15.83 29.55 8.47
CA TYR A 90 -15.62 29.93 9.86
C TYR A 90 -14.85 31.24 9.98
N HIS A 91 -15.27 32.09 10.90
CA HIS A 91 -14.48 33.24 11.36
C HIS A 91 -14.91 33.66 12.77
N ASP A 92 -13.93 33.89 13.64
CA ASP A 92 -14.06 34.43 14.98
C ASP A 92 -15.26 33.88 15.78
N GLY A 93 -15.29 32.55 15.93
CA GLY A 93 -16.32 31.86 16.71
C GLY A 93 -17.69 31.72 16.03
N LYS A 94 -17.83 32.16 14.79
CA LYS A 94 -19.07 32.05 14.01
C LYS A 94 -18.86 31.16 12.75
N ILE A 95 -19.90 30.40 12.40
CA ILE A 95 -20.01 29.70 11.15
C ILE A 95 -21.05 30.42 10.30
N TYR A 96 -20.63 30.88 9.13
CA TYR A 96 -21.49 31.50 8.11
C TYR A 96 -21.82 30.45 7.05
N ALA A 97 -23.09 30.21 6.81
CA ALA A 97 -23.55 29.17 5.92
C ALA A 97 -24.62 29.66 4.94
N ASN A 98 -24.47 29.28 3.67
CA ASN A 98 -25.52 29.39 2.68
C ASN A 98 -26.21 28.02 2.59
N GLU A 99 -27.47 27.96 3.02
CA GLU A 99 -28.22 26.72 3.14
C GLU A 99 -29.48 26.72 2.28
N PHE A 100 -29.90 25.52 1.90
CA PHE A 100 -31.15 25.26 1.22
C PHE A 100 -32.03 24.39 2.11
N SER A 101 -33.35 24.68 2.20
CA SER A 101 -34.27 23.90 3.03
C SER A 101 -34.60 22.53 2.45
N SER A 102 -34.28 22.31 1.17
CA SER A 102 -34.31 20.99 0.54
C SER A 102 -33.45 20.98 -0.73
N ARG A 103 -33.13 19.78 -1.26
CA ARG A 103 -32.50 19.63 -2.58
C ARG A 103 -33.43 20.00 -3.76
N SER A 104 -34.61 20.56 -3.47
CA SER A 104 -35.57 21.04 -4.45
C SER A 104 -35.09 22.39 -5.01
N GLN A 105 -34.93 22.48 -6.32
CA GLN A 105 -34.49 23.69 -7.06
C GLN A 105 -35.43 24.91 -6.90
N TYR A 106 -36.49 24.83 -6.10
CA TYR A 106 -37.54 25.85 -5.98
C TYR A 106 -37.55 26.57 -4.63
N GLU A 107 -36.64 26.24 -3.70
CA GLU A 107 -36.61 26.90 -2.42
C GLU A 107 -35.51 27.95 -2.36
N LYS A 108 -35.84 29.07 -1.68
CA LYS A 108 -34.92 30.19 -1.52
C LYS A 108 -33.77 29.81 -0.62
N PRO A 109 -32.52 30.12 -1.00
CA PRO A 109 -31.39 29.91 -0.12
C PRO A 109 -31.53 30.79 1.13
N MET A 110 -31.08 30.25 2.25
CA MET A 110 -31.04 30.91 3.54
C MET A 110 -29.61 31.23 3.92
N TRP A 111 -29.34 32.45 4.33
CA TRP A 111 -28.09 32.80 4.98
C TRP A 111 -28.24 32.59 6.46
N ARG A 112 -27.41 31.73 7.07
CA ARG A 112 -27.46 31.40 8.50
C ARG A 112 -26.12 31.60 9.13
N ILE A 113 -26.16 32.12 10.37
CA ILE A 113 -24.98 32.33 11.19
C ILE A 113 -25.16 31.49 12.45
N TYR A 114 -24.17 30.63 12.73
CA TYR A 114 -24.17 29.78 13.91
C TYR A 114 -23.02 30.15 14.84
N ASP A 115 -23.21 29.95 16.14
CA ASP A 115 -22.13 29.91 17.11
C ASP A 115 -21.31 28.63 16.91
N ALA A 116 -20.02 28.77 16.66
CA ALA A 116 -19.17 27.63 16.31
C ALA A 116 -18.87 26.68 17.49
N LYS A 117 -19.05 27.11 18.73
CA LYS A 117 -18.84 26.28 19.92
C LYS A 117 -20.07 25.46 20.29
N THR A 118 -21.23 26.01 20.10
CA THR A 118 -22.51 25.41 20.55
C THR A 118 -23.36 24.92 19.39
N TYR A 119 -22.98 25.26 18.16
CA TYR A 119 -23.71 25.02 16.93
C TYR A 119 -25.15 25.56 16.95
N LYS A 120 -25.45 26.57 17.79
CA LYS A 120 -26.75 27.20 17.86
C LYS A 120 -26.88 28.30 16.82
N LEU A 121 -28.04 28.38 16.19
CA LEU A 121 -28.41 29.45 15.28
C LEU A 121 -28.40 30.79 16.00
N LEU A 122 -27.63 31.74 15.47
CA LEU A 122 -27.54 33.13 15.97
C LEU A 122 -28.43 34.06 15.15
N SER A 123 -28.43 33.89 13.83
CA SER A 123 -29.19 34.73 12.87
C SER A 123 -29.54 33.96 11.61
N GLU A 124 -30.66 34.32 10.98
CA GLU A 124 -31.03 33.82 9.65
C GLU A 124 -31.65 34.91 8.77
N HIS A 125 -31.33 34.85 7.47
CA HIS A 125 -31.86 35.76 6.45
C HIS A 125 -32.23 34.98 5.20
N THR A 126 -33.43 35.23 4.65
CA THR A 126 -33.81 34.70 3.37
C THR A 126 -33.17 35.52 2.25
N LEU A 127 -32.41 34.91 1.36
CA LEU A 127 -31.79 35.59 0.24
C LEU A 127 -32.84 35.95 -0.82
N LYS A 128 -32.64 37.08 -1.52
CA LYS A 128 -33.60 37.57 -2.53
C LYS A 128 -33.72 36.70 -3.76
N ASP A 129 -34.87 36.74 -4.44
CA ASP A 129 -35.28 35.87 -5.57
C ASP A 129 -34.34 35.80 -6.80
N ASN A 130 -33.35 36.67 -6.88
CA ASN A 130 -32.40 36.71 -8.03
C ASN A 130 -31.05 36.03 -7.73
N CYS A 131 -30.93 35.39 -6.59
CA CYS A 131 -29.76 34.57 -6.28
C CYS A 131 -30.02 33.11 -6.71
N GLU A 132 -29.95 32.86 -8.03
CA GLU A 132 -29.81 31.45 -8.52
C GLU A 132 -28.48 30.86 -8.14
N CYS A 133 -27.79 31.46 -7.19
CA CYS A 133 -26.39 31.27 -6.89
C CYS A 133 -26.20 30.30 -5.78
N THR A 134 -25.69 29.16 -6.11
CA THR A 134 -25.05 28.27 -5.17
C THR A 134 -23.60 28.72 -5.02
N THR A 135 -23.30 29.52 -4.01
CA THR A 135 -21.91 29.75 -3.61
C THR A 135 -21.37 28.45 -3.02
N THR A 136 -20.68 27.66 -3.84
CA THR A 136 -20.17 26.35 -3.49
C THR A 136 -18.95 26.42 -2.56
N SER A 137 -18.30 27.59 -2.47
CA SER A 137 -17.16 27.80 -1.57
C SER A 137 -17.11 29.26 -1.10
N LEU A 138 -16.91 29.46 0.18
CA LEU A 138 -16.83 30.74 0.83
C LEU A 138 -15.44 30.96 1.45
N ALA A 139 -14.94 32.20 1.40
CA ALA A 139 -13.68 32.61 2.03
C ALA A 139 -13.86 33.93 2.77
N TYR A 140 -13.63 33.94 4.09
CA TYR A 140 -13.67 35.17 4.89
C TYR A 140 -12.38 35.96 4.73
N ASP A 141 -12.48 37.26 4.45
CA ASP A 141 -11.36 38.19 4.38
C ASP A 141 -11.29 39.03 5.66
N PRO A 142 -10.36 38.76 6.58
CA PRO A 142 -10.25 39.47 7.85
C PRO A 142 -9.76 40.92 7.66
N THR A 143 -9.20 41.26 6.49
CA THR A 143 -8.70 42.63 6.25
C THR A 143 -9.79 43.58 5.74
N ALA A 144 -10.89 43.05 5.22
CA ALA A 144 -11.99 43.80 4.64
C ALA A 144 -13.32 43.52 5.32
N ASP A 145 -13.34 42.66 6.33
CA ASP A 145 -14.53 42.21 7.08
C ASP A 145 -15.69 41.84 6.14
N CYS A 146 -15.39 40.94 5.20
CA CYS A 146 -16.36 40.45 4.23
C CYS A 146 -16.04 39.03 3.79
N ILE A 147 -17.03 38.38 3.18
CA ILE A 147 -16.87 37.05 2.63
C ILE A 147 -16.79 37.16 1.10
N TYR A 148 -15.98 36.33 0.49
CA TYR A 148 -15.94 36.09 -0.96
C TYR A 148 -16.47 34.72 -1.30
N GLY A 149 -17.05 34.56 -2.50
CA GLY A 149 -17.55 33.30 -3.03
C GLY A 149 -17.63 33.31 -4.55
N PHE A 150 -18.06 32.19 -5.10
CA PHE A 150 -18.44 32.08 -6.51
C PHE A 150 -19.96 32.08 -6.63
N ASP A 151 -20.47 32.98 -7.48
CA ASP A 151 -21.84 32.96 -7.97
C ASP A 151 -21.85 32.14 -9.25
N GLU A 152 -22.27 30.89 -9.20
CA GLU A 152 -22.27 29.96 -10.29
C GLU A 152 -23.70 29.68 -10.75
N THR A 153 -23.99 30.02 -12.04
CA THR A 153 -25.17 29.56 -12.76
C THR A 153 -24.78 28.40 -13.67
N TYR A 154 -25.76 27.81 -14.34
CA TYR A 154 -25.48 26.73 -15.29
C TYR A 154 -24.47 27.11 -16.41
N THR A 155 -24.38 28.39 -16.75
CA THR A 155 -23.55 28.88 -17.87
C THR A 155 -22.50 29.92 -17.47
N GLU A 156 -22.58 30.49 -16.29
CA GLU A 156 -21.80 31.66 -15.90
C GLU A 156 -21.27 31.51 -14.46
N THR A 157 -20.05 31.98 -14.21
CA THR A 157 -19.45 32.04 -12.91
C THR A 157 -18.92 33.46 -12.66
N TYR A 158 -19.27 34.06 -11.53
CA TYR A 158 -18.76 35.34 -11.08
C TYR A 158 -18.08 35.21 -9.72
N VAL A 159 -17.08 36.01 -9.46
CA VAL A 159 -16.60 36.21 -8.10
C VAL A 159 -17.54 37.22 -7.43
N VAL A 160 -18.00 36.91 -6.24
CA VAL A 160 -18.90 37.77 -5.46
C VAL A 160 -18.27 38.16 -4.14
N ARG A 161 -18.63 39.34 -3.66
CA ARG A 161 -18.48 39.75 -2.29
C ARG A 161 -19.80 39.55 -1.57
N VAL A 162 -19.75 38.92 -0.41
CA VAL A 162 -20.93 38.61 0.43
C VAL A 162 -20.83 39.40 1.73
N ASP A 163 -21.90 40.05 2.09
CA ASP A 163 -22.03 40.69 3.40
C ASP A 163 -22.20 39.63 4.48
N PRO A 164 -21.32 39.55 5.51
CA PRO A 164 -21.35 38.47 6.50
C PRO A 164 -22.66 38.45 7.32
N GLU A 165 -23.25 39.57 7.63
CA GLU A 165 -24.42 39.63 8.50
C GLU A 165 -25.72 39.30 7.74
N THR A 166 -25.83 39.67 6.48
CA THR A 166 -27.09 39.55 5.71
C THR A 166 -27.03 38.50 4.59
N GLY A 167 -25.83 38.09 4.16
CA GLY A 167 -25.62 37.21 3.00
C GLY A 167 -25.88 37.91 1.65
N GLU A 168 -26.10 39.26 1.61
CA GLU A 168 -26.28 39.96 0.33
C GLU A 168 -25.01 39.89 -0.53
N MET A 169 -25.18 39.52 -1.81
CA MET A 169 -24.09 39.29 -2.75
C MET A 169 -23.92 40.45 -3.73
N THR A 170 -22.67 40.82 -3.98
CA THR A 170 -22.29 41.81 -4.98
C THR A 170 -21.27 41.19 -5.94
N ARG A 171 -21.60 41.11 -7.25
CA ARG A 171 -20.68 40.60 -8.27
C ARG A 171 -19.50 41.57 -8.43
N LEU A 172 -18.30 40.99 -8.57
CA LEU A 172 -17.07 41.72 -8.84
C LEU A 172 -16.68 41.56 -10.31
N GLY A 173 -16.77 42.66 -11.07
CA GLY A 173 -16.37 42.70 -12.48
C GLY A 173 -17.16 41.76 -13.38
N ASP A 174 -16.46 41.23 -14.38
CA ASP A 174 -17.05 40.45 -15.45
C ASP A 174 -17.13 38.97 -15.10
N MET A 175 -17.93 38.22 -15.86
CA MET A 175 -18.01 36.76 -15.84
C MET A 175 -16.63 36.12 -16.08
N GLN A 176 -16.37 35.03 -15.36
CA GLN A 176 -15.18 34.22 -15.59
C GLN A 176 -15.26 33.47 -16.94
N ASP A 177 -14.09 33.06 -17.47
CA ASP A 177 -14.01 32.29 -18.71
C ASP A 177 -14.75 30.95 -18.60
N ARG A 178 -15.70 30.69 -19.50
CA ARG A 178 -16.54 29.49 -19.54
C ARG A 178 -15.78 28.18 -19.79
N ASN A 179 -14.52 28.26 -20.25
CA ASN A 179 -13.65 27.10 -20.40
C ASN A 179 -13.16 26.53 -19.09
N TYR A 180 -13.35 27.25 -17.97
CA TYR A 180 -12.96 26.82 -16.64
C TYR A 180 -14.18 26.53 -15.77
N LYS A 181 -13.99 25.61 -14.84
CA LYS A 181 -14.89 25.38 -13.70
C LYS A 181 -14.15 25.72 -12.42
N PHE A 182 -14.72 26.59 -11.62
CA PHE A 182 -14.16 27.01 -10.34
C PHE A 182 -14.71 26.12 -9.23
N PHE A 183 -13.88 25.77 -8.24
CA PHE A 183 -14.24 24.82 -7.20
C PHE A 183 -14.24 25.42 -5.82
N ALA A 184 -13.09 25.89 -5.36
CA ALA A 184 -12.87 26.27 -3.99
C ALA A 184 -12.11 27.58 -3.88
N MET A 185 -12.33 28.29 -2.77
CA MET A 185 -11.75 29.60 -2.50
C MET A 185 -11.27 29.67 -1.06
N ALA A 186 -10.13 30.32 -0.80
CA ALA A 186 -9.62 30.60 0.52
C ALA A 186 -8.98 31.98 0.60
N CYS A 187 -9.08 32.65 1.74
CA CYS A 187 -8.45 33.92 2.00
C CYS A 187 -7.41 33.79 3.11
N SER A 188 -6.21 34.34 2.91
CA SER A 188 -5.19 34.38 3.94
C SER A 188 -5.44 35.50 4.95
N GLN A 189 -4.78 35.46 6.11
CA GLN A 189 -4.80 36.53 7.12
C GLN A 189 -4.34 37.91 6.57
N LYS A 190 -3.60 37.88 5.45
CA LYS A 190 -3.15 39.09 4.74
C LYS A 190 -4.16 39.60 3.71
N GLY A 191 -5.31 38.97 3.60
CA GLY A 191 -6.33 39.29 2.61
C GLY A 191 -5.99 38.85 1.20
N GLU A 192 -5.08 37.88 0.99
CA GLU A 192 -4.79 37.30 -0.32
C GLU A 192 -5.79 36.20 -0.62
N LEU A 193 -6.48 36.30 -1.75
CA LEU A 193 -7.55 35.40 -2.13
C LEU A 193 -7.07 34.40 -3.19
N PHE A 194 -7.21 33.11 -2.90
CA PHE A 194 -6.81 32.00 -3.74
C PHE A 194 -8.02 31.18 -4.15
N CYS A 195 -7.91 30.48 -5.28
CA CYS A 195 -8.94 29.52 -5.73
C CYS A 195 -8.32 28.34 -6.47
N THR A 196 -9.06 27.23 -6.51
CA THR A 196 -8.80 26.12 -7.43
C THR A 196 -9.82 26.13 -8.55
N TYR A 197 -9.37 25.81 -9.78
CA TYR A 197 -10.22 25.72 -10.95
C TYR A 197 -9.68 24.74 -11.99
N LEU A 198 -10.57 24.16 -12.78
CA LEU A 198 -10.30 23.13 -13.79
C LEU A 198 -10.49 23.69 -15.20
N ASN A 199 -9.58 23.37 -16.09
CA ASN A 199 -9.80 23.55 -17.54
C ASN A 199 -10.67 22.39 -18.07
N LYS A 200 -11.87 22.71 -18.55
CA LYS A 200 -12.86 21.73 -19.03
C LYS A 200 -12.41 20.94 -20.28
N GLN A 201 -11.40 21.42 -21.01
CA GLN A 201 -10.88 20.77 -22.21
C GLN A 201 -9.75 19.79 -21.92
N THR A 202 -8.86 20.13 -20.97
CA THR A 202 -7.67 19.33 -20.66
C THR A 202 -7.81 18.54 -19.36
N ASN A 203 -8.80 18.82 -18.52
CA ASN A 203 -8.97 18.33 -17.15
C ASN A 203 -7.82 18.70 -16.19
N ASP A 204 -6.98 19.66 -16.57
CA ASP A 204 -5.92 20.15 -15.70
C ASP A 204 -6.50 21.08 -14.63
N VAL A 205 -6.02 20.94 -13.41
CA VAL A 205 -6.38 21.78 -12.26
C VAL A 205 -5.31 22.80 -11.99
N TYR A 206 -5.71 24.00 -11.67
CA TYR A 206 -4.84 25.14 -11.44
C TYR A 206 -5.11 25.79 -10.08
N LEU A 207 -4.04 26.28 -9.44
CA LEU A 207 -4.14 27.27 -8.39
C LEU A 207 -4.14 28.66 -9.01
N GLY A 208 -5.13 29.47 -8.64
CA GLY A 208 -5.26 30.86 -9.06
C GLY A 208 -5.27 31.81 -7.89
N ARG A 209 -4.92 33.07 -8.16
CA ARG A 209 -5.05 34.20 -7.24
C ARG A 209 -6.11 35.14 -7.77
N ILE A 210 -7.06 35.52 -6.93
CA ILE A 210 -8.17 36.40 -7.29
C ILE A 210 -7.82 37.84 -6.94
N ARG A 211 -8.02 38.74 -7.89
CA ARG A 211 -7.90 40.18 -7.67
C ARG A 211 -9.24 40.73 -7.15
N LYS A 212 -9.26 41.22 -5.91
CA LYS A 212 -10.47 41.65 -5.19
C LYS A 212 -11.17 42.87 -5.82
N SER A 213 -10.48 43.67 -6.63
CA SER A 213 -11.07 44.89 -7.23
C SER A 213 -12.02 44.58 -8.40
N ASP A 214 -11.85 43.47 -9.10
CA ASP A 214 -12.59 43.13 -10.30
C ASP A 214 -12.87 41.64 -10.49
N GLY A 215 -12.57 40.82 -9.49
CA GLY A 215 -12.81 39.37 -9.51
C GLY A 215 -11.93 38.56 -10.49
N LYS A 216 -10.99 39.18 -11.20
CA LYS A 216 -10.18 38.47 -12.19
C LYS A 216 -9.24 37.46 -11.54
N VAL A 217 -9.24 36.24 -12.09
CA VAL A 217 -8.38 35.16 -11.65
C VAL A 217 -7.08 35.15 -12.47
N ALA A 218 -5.95 35.23 -11.79
CA ALA A 218 -4.62 35.05 -12.37
C ALA A 218 -4.10 33.66 -12.02
N MET A 219 -3.75 32.86 -13.01
CA MET A 219 -3.16 31.52 -12.83
C MET A 219 -1.79 31.64 -12.12
N ILE A 220 -1.60 30.86 -11.09
CA ILE A 220 -0.28 30.67 -10.45
C ILE A 220 0.42 29.50 -11.15
N ARG A 221 -0.15 28.29 -11.05
CA ARG A 221 0.39 27.09 -11.69
C ARG A 221 -0.63 25.92 -11.67
N GLY A 222 -0.37 24.88 -12.48
CA GLY A 222 -1.09 23.61 -12.40
C GLY A 222 -0.80 22.85 -11.10
N ILE A 223 -1.83 22.23 -10.55
CA ILE A 223 -1.74 21.37 -9.35
C ILE A 223 -1.80 19.91 -9.79
N ASN A 224 -0.81 19.12 -9.45
CA ASN A 224 -0.75 17.69 -9.78
C ASN A 224 -1.10 16.83 -8.55
N ALA A 225 -2.31 16.98 -8.03
CA ALA A 225 -2.76 16.29 -6.82
C ALA A 225 -3.23 14.85 -7.07
N THR A 226 -3.82 14.56 -8.23
CA THR A 226 -4.40 13.23 -8.52
C THR A 226 -3.36 12.13 -8.62
N ASN A 227 -2.13 12.44 -9.05
CA ASN A 227 -1.03 11.48 -9.10
C ASN A 227 -0.51 11.05 -7.71
N LEU A 228 -1.00 11.68 -6.65
CA LEU A 228 -0.66 11.34 -5.27
C LEU A 228 -1.71 10.44 -4.61
N LEU A 229 -2.77 10.09 -5.32
CA LEU A 229 -3.84 9.18 -4.88
C LEU A 229 -3.71 7.83 -5.57
N PRO A 230 -4.25 6.75 -4.99
CA PRO A 230 -4.17 5.42 -5.58
C PRO A 230 -4.84 5.33 -6.96
N GLY A 231 -4.21 4.59 -7.88
CA GLY A 231 -4.71 4.32 -9.22
C GLY A 231 -4.70 5.55 -10.14
N ASP A 232 -5.58 5.52 -11.14
CA ASP A 232 -5.83 6.62 -12.08
C ASP A 232 -6.94 7.56 -11.58
N SER A 233 -6.78 8.05 -10.36
CA SER A 233 -7.75 8.93 -9.73
C SER A 233 -7.90 10.24 -10.48
N PHE A 234 -9.13 10.71 -10.64
CA PHE A 234 -9.45 12.01 -11.24
C PHE A 234 -10.30 12.85 -10.29
N ILE A 235 -10.19 14.17 -10.41
CA ILE A 235 -11.00 15.08 -9.60
C ILE A 235 -12.44 15.04 -10.10
N ASN A 236 -13.35 14.65 -9.21
CA ASN A 236 -14.76 14.65 -9.53
C ASN A 236 -15.30 16.08 -9.53
N SER A 237 -15.58 16.59 -10.73
CA SER A 237 -16.03 17.98 -10.93
C SER A 237 -17.49 18.22 -10.56
N THR A 238 -18.23 17.19 -10.13
CA THR A 238 -19.64 17.29 -9.75
C THR A 238 -19.86 17.43 -8.25
N TYR A 239 -18.81 17.23 -7.43
CA TYR A 239 -18.91 17.30 -5.98
C TYR A 239 -18.25 18.56 -5.43
N ASP A 240 -18.73 18.99 -4.27
CA ASP A 240 -18.20 20.13 -3.56
C ASP A 240 -16.74 19.93 -3.17
N GLN A 241 -16.01 21.03 -3.12
CA GLN A 241 -14.62 21.09 -2.72
C GLN A 241 -14.45 22.33 -1.82
N SER A 242 -13.44 22.30 -0.98
CA SER A 242 -13.14 23.43 -0.11
C SER A 242 -11.65 23.73 -0.04
N MET A 243 -11.34 24.99 0.15
CA MET A 243 -10.01 25.50 0.50
C MET A 243 -10.09 26.32 1.79
N PHE A 244 -9.08 26.20 2.61
CA PHE A 244 -9.03 26.91 3.89
C PHE A 244 -7.59 27.07 4.36
N PHE A 245 -7.31 28.12 5.09
CA PHE A 245 -6.02 28.34 5.73
C PHE A 245 -6.04 27.86 7.19
N ASN A 246 -4.95 27.29 7.63
CA ASN A 246 -4.61 27.28 9.04
C ASN A 246 -3.90 28.60 9.33
N ASN A 247 -4.55 29.50 10.04
CA ASN A 247 -4.06 30.85 10.24
C ASN A 247 -2.85 30.93 11.17
N SER A 248 -2.65 29.96 12.06
CA SER A 248 -1.46 29.90 12.92
C SER A 248 -0.19 29.56 12.15
N THR A 249 -0.30 28.68 11.15
CA THR A 249 0.84 28.21 10.34
C THR A 249 0.96 28.95 9.01
N GLY A 250 -0.09 29.60 8.56
CA GLY A 250 -0.20 30.23 7.24
C GLY A 250 -0.26 29.22 6.09
N LYS A 251 -0.49 27.95 6.37
CA LYS A 251 -0.60 26.89 5.37
C LYS A 251 -1.98 26.84 4.74
N LEU A 252 -2.01 26.65 3.40
CA LEU A 252 -3.22 26.48 2.64
C LEU A 252 -3.53 25.00 2.47
N TYR A 253 -4.77 24.60 2.75
CA TYR A 253 -5.27 23.26 2.54
C TYR A 253 -6.37 23.24 1.48
N TRP A 254 -6.43 22.14 0.74
CA TRP A 254 -7.46 21.87 -0.25
C TRP A 254 -8.02 20.47 -0.02
N MET A 255 -9.33 20.39 0.18
CA MET A 255 -10.06 19.14 0.40
C MET A 255 -11.05 18.92 -0.72
N PHE A 256 -11.04 17.72 -1.32
CA PHE A 256 -11.92 17.38 -2.42
C PHE A 256 -12.24 15.89 -2.46
N GLN A 257 -13.26 15.55 -3.23
CA GLN A 257 -13.59 14.17 -3.55
C GLN A 257 -12.99 13.81 -4.92
N SER A 258 -12.26 12.69 -4.95
CA SER A 258 -11.72 12.06 -6.14
C SER A 258 -12.42 10.72 -6.40
N SER A 259 -12.41 10.27 -7.64
CA SER A 259 -12.91 8.95 -8.03
C SER A 259 -11.89 8.27 -8.93
N SER A 260 -11.75 6.94 -8.80
CA SER A 260 -10.99 6.11 -9.71
C SER A 260 -11.95 5.23 -10.50
N MET A 261 -11.95 5.36 -11.83
CA MET A 261 -12.74 4.48 -12.71
C MET A 261 -12.20 3.04 -12.73
N TYR A 262 -10.90 2.89 -12.58
CA TYR A 262 -10.24 1.59 -12.61
C TYR A 262 -10.53 0.77 -11.35
N LEU A 263 -10.48 1.42 -10.19
CA LEU A 263 -10.70 0.76 -8.90
C LEU A 263 -12.16 0.78 -8.48
N TYR A 264 -13.04 1.53 -9.18
CA TYR A 264 -14.44 1.78 -8.78
C TYR A 264 -14.58 2.31 -7.36
N LYS A 265 -13.65 3.21 -6.95
CA LYS A 265 -13.54 3.74 -5.60
C LYS A 265 -13.62 5.25 -5.59
N SER A 266 -14.11 5.79 -4.49
CA SER A 266 -14.09 7.22 -4.20
C SER A 266 -13.14 7.50 -3.04
N TYR A 267 -12.46 8.64 -3.09
CA TYR A 267 -11.55 9.12 -2.07
C TYR A 267 -11.95 10.52 -1.66
N VAL A 268 -12.04 10.78 -0.36
CA VAL A 268 -12.02 12.15 0.16
C VAL A 268 -10.60 12.42 0.62
N ALA A 269 -9.95 13.40 0.03
CA ALA A 269 -8.53 13.69 0.23
C ALA A 269 -8.29 15.14 0.61
N MET A 270 -7.31 15.36 1.48
CA MET A 270 -6.84 16.67 1.90
C MET A 270 -5.37 16.85 1.51
N PHE A 271 -5.06 17.97 0.89
CA PHE A 271 -3.71 18.35 0.47
C PHE A 271 -3.30 19.66 1.11
N GLU A 272 -2.03 19.77 1.51
CA GLU A 272 -1.37 21.04 1.74
C GLU A 272 -0.89 21.58 0.37
N VAL A 273 -1.22 22.84 0.05
CA VAL A 273 -0.91 23.46 -1.24
C VAL A 273 -0.01 24.66 -1.02
N ASN A 274 1.15 24.66 -1.66
CA ASN A 274 2.07 25.79 -1.64
C ASN A 274 1.51 26.96 -2.47
N THR A 275 1.25 28.09 -1.84
CA THR A 275 0.63 29.27 -2.48
C THR A 275 1.49 29.95 -3.55
N THR A 276 2.78 29.63 -3.64
CA THR A 276 3.74 30.20 -4.61
C THR A 276 4.02 29.25 -5.76
N THR A 277 4.25 27.95 -5.46
CA THR A 277 4.64 26.95 -6.46
C THR A 277 3.47 26.11 -6.94
N ALA A 278 2.32 26.13 -6.25
CA ALA A 278 1.17 25.25 -6.42
C ALA A 278 1.49 23.76 -6.25
N GLU A 279 2.64 23.41 -5.64
CA GLU A 279 2.94 22.04 -5.27
C GLU A 279 1.96 21.58 -4.20
N ALA A 280 1.33 20.41 -4.44
CA ALA A 280 0.43 19.78 -3.50
C ALA A 280 1.14 18.61 -2.79
N SER A 281 0.97 18.53 -1.47
CA SER A 281 1.45 17.41 -0.65
C SER A 281 0.24 16.74 0.00
N LEU A 282 0.10 15.43 -0.20
CA LEU A 282 -0.99 14.67 0.41
C LEU A 282 -0.85 14.68 1.94
N VAL A 283 -1.87 15.17 2.62
CA VAL A 283 -1.96 15.18 4.09
C VAL A 283 -2.61 13.89 4.55
N ALA A 284 -3.81 13.60 4.00
CA ALA A 284 -4.58 12.42 4.32
C ALA A 284 -5.63 12.12 3.26
N TYR A 285 -6.08 10.88 3.21
CA TYR A 285 -7.28 10.50 2.47
C TYR A 285 -8.01 9.37 3.17
N ILE A 286 -9.30 9.26 2.89
CA ILE A 286 -10.10 8.07 3.21
C ILE A 286 -10.66 7.48 1.92
N GLU A 287 -10.69 6.17 1.88
CA GLU A 287 -11.38 5.39 0.89
C GLU A 287 -12.76 5.03 1.47
N ASP A 288 -13.74 5.89 1.25
CA ASP A 288 -15.11 5.67 1.74
C ASP A 288 -16.12 6.32 0.81
N GLU A 289 -17.36 5.88 0.90
CA GLU A 289 -18.50 6.44 0.19
C GLU A 289 -19.01 7.71 0.90
N LEU A 290 -18.20 8.78 0.91
CA LEU A 290 -18.57 10.10 1.43
C LEU A 290 -18.68 11.11 0.28
N GLN A 291 -19.63 12.05 0.40
CA GLN A 291 -19.84 13.15 -0.55
C GLN A 291 -20.01 14.49 0.16
N GLY A 292 -19.59 15.57 -0.50
CA GLY A 292 -19.81 16.94 -0.09
C GLY A 292 -18.80 17.51 0.89
N PRO A 293 -17.47 17.40 0.65
CA PRO A 293 -16.45 17.94 1.57
C PRO A 293 -16.33 19.47 1.48
N GLY A 294 -17.26 20.19 2.11
CA GLY A 294 -17.12 21.63 2.39
C GLY A 294 -16.47 21.84 3.75
N ALA A 295 -15.15 22.01 3.79
CA ALA A 295 -14.39 22.01 5.04
C ALA A 295 -13.85 23.38 5.44
N PHE A 296 -13.65 23.56 6.74
CA PHE A 296 -12.98 24.70 7.34
C PHE A 296 -12.34 24.31 8.68
N PHE A 297 -11.42 25.12 9.17
CA PHE A 297 -10.92 24.99 10.53
C PHE A 297 -11.73 25.84 11.49
N ILE A 298 -12.03 25.29 12.68
CA ILE A 298 -12.42 26.06 13.86
C ILE A 298 -11.14 26.48 14.56
N GLU A 299 -10.95 27.76 14.74
CA GLU A 299 -9.74 28.35 15.29
C GLU A 299 -10.03 29.04 16.65
N PRO A 300 -9.01 29.14 17.52
CA PRO A 300 -9.14 29.89 18.78
C PRO A 300 -9.41 31.38 18.56
N ALA A 301 -9.83 32.06 19.64
CA ALA A 301 -9.93 33.52 19.63
C ALA A 301 -8.56 34.15 19.32
N MET A 302 -8.53 35.19 18.50
CA MET A 302 -7.28 35.83 18.02
C MET A 302 -6.32 36.28 19.15
N LYS A 303 -6.85 36.67 20.31
CA LYS A 303 -6.05 37.09 21.48
C LYS A 303 -5.85 35.98 22.51
N ALA A 304 -6.33 34.78 22.26
CA ALA A 304 -5.97 33.59 23.05
C ALA A 304 -4.47 33.26 22.85
N PRO A 305 -3.81 32.60 23.80
CA PRO A 305 -2.39 32.26 23.65
C PRO A 305 -2.14 31.33 22.47
N ALA A 306 -0.99 31.46 21.84
CA ALA A 306 -0.52 30.49 20.82
C ALA A 306 -0.18 29.13 21.46
N ILE A 307 0.25 28.18 20.65
CA ILE A 307 0.69 26.86 21.12
C ILE A 307 1.98 26.94 21.93
N VAL A 308 2.21 25.96 22.81
CA VAL A 308 3.50 25.81 23.49
C VAL A 308 4.59 25.43 22.50
N GLU A 309 5.83 25.82 22.79
CA GLU A 309 7.01 25.54 21.97
C GLU A 309 7.87 24.45 22.65
N ASP A 310 8.76 23.82 21.88
CA ASP A 310 9.80 22.91 22.35
C ASP A 310 9.28 21.77 23.25
N PHE A 311 8.11 21.19 22.93
CA PHE A 311 7.62 20.03 23.68
C PHE A 311 8.59 18.85 23.56
N ASP A 312 9.00 18.30 24.71
CA ASP A 312 9.82 17.11 24.79
C ASP A 312 9.31 16.14 25.85
N TRP A 313 9.48 14.84 25.58
CA TRP A 313 9.25 13.74 26.52
C TRP A 313 10.50 12.90 26.63
N THR A 314 11.13 12.91 27.78
CA THR A 314 12.31 12.10 28.06
C THR A 314 12.01 11.09 29.18
N THR A 315 12.12 9.78 28.88
CA THR A 315 11.97 8.72 29.89
C THR A 315 13.17 8.67 30.84
N ASP A 316 12.94 8.31 32.10
CA ASP A 316 14.02 8.25 33.12
C ASP A 316 15.12 7.23 32.79
N SER A 317 14.75 6.16 32.08
CA SER A 317 15.64 5.16 31.50
C SER A 317 14.93 4.39 30.38
N PRO A 318 15.64 3.65 29.51
CA PRO A 318 15.02 2.80 28.51
C PRO A 318 13.99 1.84 29.14
N GLY A 319 12.76 1.89 28.65
CA GLY A 319 11.65 1.06 29.15
C GLY A 319 11.04 1.51 30.48
N ALA A 320 11.36 2.71 30.98
CA ALA A 320 10.75 3.22 32.20
C ALA A 320 9.29 3.65 31.97
N ASN A 321 8.46 3.40 32.99
CA ASN A 321 7.09 3.91 33.09
C ASN A 321 7.04 5.26 33.81
N SER A 322 8.11 6.05 33.70
CA SER A 322 8.28 7.38 34.25
C SER A 322 9.23 8.18 33.36
N GLY A 323 9.11 9.51 33.43
CA GLY A 323 9.90 10.43 32.63
C GLY A 323 9.52 11.86 32.90
N THR A 324 10.08 12.79 32.14
CA THR A 324 9.86 14.23 32.28
C THR A 324 9.30 14.80 30.98
N ILE A 325 8.18 15.52 31.08
CA ILE A 325 7.71 16.42 30.03
C ILE A 325 8.34 17.79 30.22
N SER A 326 8.72 18.44 29.14
CA SER A 326 9.16 19.84 29.16
C SER A 326 8.65 20.60 27.93
N MET A 327 8.48 21.90 28.06
CA MET A 327 8.02 22.79 27.00
C MET A 327 8.30 24.25 27.37
N THR A 328 8.12 25.14 26.40
CA THR A 328 8.23 26.58 26.59
C THR A 328 6.86 27.22 26.37
N MET A 329 6.46 28.11 27.29
CA MET A 329 5.22 28.87 27.17
C MET A 329 5.25 29.80 25.95
N PRO A 330 4.10 29.98 25.24
CA PRO A 330 4.06 30.87 24.09
C PRO A 330 4.33 32.33 24.51
N LYS A 331 5.02 33.08 23.66
CA LYS A 331 5.30 34.50 23.83
C LYS A 331 4.25 35.38 23.21
N THR A 332 3.46 34.83 22.30
CA THR A 332 2.47 35.58 21.51
C THR A 332 1.10 34.95 21.63
N ALA A 333 0.07 35.76 21.42
CA ALA A 333 -1.28 35.32 21.16
C ALA A 333 -1.37 34.62 19.77
N TYR A 334 -2.51 34.01 19.46
CA TYR A 334 -2.78 33.32 18.22
C TYR A 334 -2.58 34.22 16.99
N ASP A 335 -2.92 35.49 17.08
CA ASP A 335 -2.71 36.51 16.03
C ASP A 335 -1.27 37.06 15.97
N GLY A 336 -0.33 36.50 16.71
CA GLY A 336 1.07 36.92 16.75
C GLY A 336 1.37 38.13 17.61
N THR A 337 0.38 38.75 18.27
CA THR A 337 0.63 39.87 19.19
C THR A 337 1.27 39.39 20.49
N PRO A 338 2.19 40.17 21.11
CA PRO A 338 2.84 39.76 22.37
C PRO A 338 1.83 39.54 23.50
N LEU A 339 2.01 38.45 24.24
CA LEU A 339 1.28 38.19 25.49
C LEU A 339 1.86 38.98 26.64
N THR A 340 1.02 39.34 27.60
CA THR A 340 1.42 40.04 28.83
C THR A 340 0.76 39.40 30.05
N GLY A 341 1.49 39.31 31.14
CA GLY A 341 1.04 38.68 32.37
C GLY A 341 1.00 37.16 32.28
N LYS A 342 0.68 36.51 33.38
CA LYS A 342 0.64 35.06 33.45
C LYS A 342 -0.48 34.46 32.58
N GLN A 343 -0.18 33.34 31.98
CA GLN A 343 -1.08 32.53 31.19
C GLN A 343 -1.24 31.16 31.86
N LYS A 344 -2.40 30.56 31.80
CA LYS A 344 -2.70 29.26 32.41
C LYS A 344 -2.32 28.12 31.45
N LEU A 345 -1.29 27.32 31.77
CA LEU A 345 -0.98 26.08 31.10
C LEU A 345 -1.92 24.99 31.61
N VAL A 346 -2.54 24.26 30.68
CA VAL A 346 -3.39 23.11 30.97
C VAL A 346 -2.86 21.89 30.17
N ILE A 347 -2.64 20.77 30.86
CA ILE A 347 -2.29 19.50 30.26
C ILE A 347 -3.32 18.47 30.71
N LEU A 348 -4.01 17.87 29.75
CA LEU A 348 -4.98 16.81 30.00
C LEU A 348 -4.36 15.46 29.62
N LYS A 349 -4.66 14.44 30.39
CA LYS A 349 -4.43 13.04 30.06
C LYS A 349 -5.78 12.41 29.71
N GLY A 350 -6.02 12.23 28.42
CA GLY A 350 -7.38 12.06 27.93
C GLY A 350 -8.19 13.33 28.21
N SER A 351 -9.33 13.22 28.90
CA SER A 351 -10.17 14.37 29.29
C SER A 351 -9.92 14.84 30.73
N ILE A 352 -8.93 14.31 31.44
CA ILE A 352 -8.69 14.61 32.87
C ILE A 352 -7.53 15.59 33.01
N PRO A 353 -7.71 16.75 33.67
CA PRO A 353 -6.63 17.68 33.97
C PRO A 353 -5.51 17.00 34.79
N PHE A 354 -4.30 17.05 34.25
CA PHE A 354 -3.09 16.53 34.91
C PHE A 354 -2.20 17.68 35.41
N VAL A 355 -2.15 18.79 34.68
CA VAL A 355 -1.46 20.03 35.04
C VAL A 355 -2.40 21.20 34.83
N GLU A 356 -2.39 22.11 35.79
CA GLU A 356 -2.95 23.48 35.69
C GLU A 356 -2.00 24.42 36.42
N GLU A 357 -1.25 25.22 35.70
CA GLU A 357 -0.23 26.13 36.27
C GLU A 357 -0.22 27.48 35.56
N GLU A 358 -0.02 28.56 36.34
CA GLU A 358 0.07 29.96 35.88
C GLU A 358 1.53 30.34 35.66
N LEU A 359 1.94 30.57 34.41
CA LEU A 359 3.31 30.82 33.99
C LEU A 359 3.44 32.07 33.13
N GLU A 360 4.61 32.70 33.13
CA GLU A 360 4.88 33.89 32.33
C GLU A 360 5.10 33.50 30.84
N PRO A 361 4.81 34.36 29.87
CA PRO A 361 5.12 34.13 28.48
C PRO A 361 6.61 33.87 28.25
N GLY A 362 6.95 32.76 27.56
CA GLY A 362 8.30 32.33 27.32
C GLY A 362 8.97 31.61 28.50
N GLU A 363 8.28 31.38 29.60
CA GLU A 363 8.77 30.59 30.71
C GLU A 363 8.88 29.11 30.34
N LYS A 364 9.94 28.44 30.81
CA LYS A 364 10.13 27.00 30.63
C LYS A 364 9.41 26.21 31.70
N PHE A 365 8.57 25.29 31.27
CA PHE A 365 7.87 24.37 32.14
C PHE A 365 8.57 22.99 32.10
N SER A 366 8.64 22.30 33.24
CA SER A 366 9.13 20.94 33.33
C SER A 366 8.44 20.21 34.46
N LYS A 367 7.94 19.00 34.21
CA LYS A 367 7.27 18.17 35.21
C LYS A 367 7.56 16.69 35.02
N ARG A 368 7.97 16.04 36.11
CA ARG A 368 8.16 14.59 36.11
C ARG A 368 6.80 13.89 36.23
N MET A 369 6.62 12.87 35.40
CA MET A 369 5.47 11.96 35.37
C MET A 369 5.88 10.58 35.87
N GLU A 370 5.06 9.98 36.72
CA GLU A 370 5.30 8.66 37.31
C GLU A 370 4.11 7.73 37.08
N ASN A 371 4.36 6.42 37.21
CA ASN A 371 3.32 5.39 37.12
C ASN A 371 2.54 5.45 35.80
N MET A 372 3.24 5.74 34.69
CA MET A 372 2.66 5.77 33.38
C MET A 372 2.25 4.35 32.93
N ARG A 373 1.16 4.25 32.19
CA ARG A 373 0.80 2.98 31.54
C ARG A 373 1.80 2.69 30.44
N THR A 374 2.18 1.44 30.27
CA THR A 374 3.01 1.02 29.13
C THR A 374 2.27 1.26 27.81
N GLY A 375 2.99 1.74 26.81
CA GLY A 375 2.51 2.05 25.49
C GLY A 375 2.22 3.54 25.29
N TRP A 376 1.57 3.85 24.18
CA TRP A 376 1.19 5.20 23.79
C TRP A 376 0.15 5.81 24.74
N GLN A 377 0.32 7.09 25.02
CA GLN A 377 -0.60 7.92 25.77
C GLN A 377 -0.63 9.31 25.17
N ASP A 378 -1.81 9.86 25.00
CA ASP A 378 -2.00 11.16 24.41
C ASP A 378 -2.14 12.22 25.50
N LEU A 379 -1.36 13.29 25.38
CA LEU A 379 -1.47 14.49 26.16
C LEU A 379 -2.10 15.58 25.31
N ASN A 380 -3.22 16.14 25.76
CA ASN A 380 -3.81 17.34 25.18
C ASN A 380 -3.28 18.54 25.94
N ILE A 381 -2.66 19.50 25.25
CA ILE A 381 -1.97 20.63 25.84
C ILE A 381 -2.51 21.91 25.23
N TYR A 382 -2.94 22.84 26.06
CA TYR A 382 -3.30 24.20 25.65
C TYR A 382 -2.92 25.23 26.70
N VAL A 383 -2.89 26.47 26.29
CA VAL A 383 -2.66 27.60 27.16
C VAL A 383 -3.88 28.51 27.07
N SER A 384 -4.38 29.04 28.22
CA SER A 384 -5.55 29.89 28.24
C SER A 384 -5.29 31.23 28.93
N ASN A 385 -6.11 32.22 28.60
CA ASN A 385 -6.17 33.55 29.25
C ASN A 385 -7.59 34.10 29.25
N ALA A 386 -7.74 35.39 29.57
CA ALA A 386 -9.04 36.06 29.62
C ALA A 386 -9.76 36.10 28.24
N ALA A 387 -9.06 36.01 27.12
CA ALA A 387 -9.65 35.97 25.79
C ALA A 387 -10.20 34.56 25.41
N GLY A 388 -9.75 33.54 26.13
CA GLY A 388 -10.17 32.16 25.90
C GLY A 388 -9.02 31.17 25.89
N ASP A 389 -9.34 29.94 25.47
CA ASP A 389 -8.40 28.86 25.30
C ASP A 389 -7.69 29.05 23.96
N GLY A 390 -6.36 28.88 23.97
CA GLY A 390 -5.56 28.76 22.75
C GLY A 390 -5.72 27.42 22.09
N PRO A 391 -5.01 27.19 20.98
CA PRO A 391 -5.05 25.92 20.27
C PRO A 391 -4.67 24.76 21.19
N THR A 392 -5.48 23.69 21.17
CA THR A 392 -5.15 22.43 21.84
C THR A 392 -4.25 21.60 20.93
N ILE A 393 -3.07 21.25 21.40
CA ILE A 393 -2.17 20.35 20.67
C ILE A 393 -2.18 18.97 21.31
N LEU A 394 -2.15 17.93 20.47
CA LEU A 394 -2.00 16.55 20.88
C LEU A 394 -0.52 16.17 20.83
N ARG A 395 0.02 15.70 21.95
CA ARG A 395 1.40 15.19 22.02
C ARG A 395 1.38 13.75 22.52
N PRO A 396 1.56 12.78 21.60
CA PRO A 396 1.68 11.39 21.98
C PRO A 396 3.03 11.15 22.68
N ILE A 397 3.00 10.45 23.80
CA ILE A 397 4.18 10.00 24.51
C ILE A 397 4.16 8.49 24.67
N PHE A 398 5.32 7.85 24.60
CA PHE A 398 5.47 6.44 24.82
C PHE A 398 6.20 6.17 26.15
N ALA A 399 5.68 5.27 26.98
CA ALA A 399 6.28 4.85 28.23
C ALA A 399 6.36 3.33 28.31
N GLY A 400 7.35 2.83 29.04
CA GLY A 400 7.55 1.39 29.22
C GLY A 400 8.31 0.74 28.06
N TYR A 401 8.33 -0.60 28.07
CA TYR A 401 8.87 -1.39 26.98
C TYR A 401 7.81 -1.62 25.90
N ASP A 402 8.27 -1.59 24.68
CA ASP A 402 7.45 -1.86 23.50
C ASP A 402 7.25 -3.36 23.26
N THR A 403 6.23 -3.68 22.48
CA THR A 403 5.97 -5.06 22.02
C THR A 403 7.03 -5.44 20.99
N PRO A 404 7.71 -6.61 21.14
CA PRO A 404 8.74 -7.00 20.17
C PRO A 404 8.23 -7.12 18.75
N LYS A 405 8.97 -6.60 17.79
CA LYS A 405 8.77 -6.91 16.37
C LYS A 405 8.99 -8.39 16.09
N ALA A 406 8.56 -8.83 14.91
CA ALA A 406 8.83 -10.17 14.43
C ALA A 406 10.34 -10.43 14.36
N PRO A 407 10.81 -11.65 14.66
CA PRO A 407 12.15 -12.08 14.33
C PRO A 407 12.42 -11.90 12.83
N SER A 408 13.64 -11.54 12.47
CA SER A 408 14.05 -11.39 11.07
C SER A 408 14.95 -12.55 10.61
N ASN A 409 15.18 -12.66 9.30
CA ASN A 409 16.02 -13.70 8.70
C ASN A 409 15.67 -15.12 9.16
N VAL A 410 14.36 -15.41 9.32
CA VAL A 410 13.91 -16.75 9.75
C VAL A 410 14.14 -17.73 8.61
N LYS A 411 15.15 -18.58 8.77
CA LYS A 411 15.64 -19.48 7.73
C LYS A 411 15.59 -20.92 8.20
N LEU A 412 14.95 -21.76 7.40
CA LEU A 412 14.92 -23.22 7.56
C LEU A 412 15.86 -23.86 6.55
N THR A 413 16.75 -24.73 7.03
CA THR A 413 17.63 -25.59 6.22
C THR A 413 17.44 -27.04 6.60
N ALA A 414 17.84 -27.99 5.74
CA ALA A 414 17.78 -29.41 6.03
C ALA A 414 19.03 -30.14 5.54
N GLU A 415 19.45 -31.14 6.29
CA GLU A 415 20.43 -32.14 5.89
C GLU A 415 19.81 -33.52 6.12
N GLY A 416 19.41 -34.17 5.02
CA GLY A 416 18.62 -35.40 5.08
C GLY A 416 17.26 -35.18 5.76
N LEU A 417 17.01 -35.85 6.87
CA LEU A 417 15.80 -35.72 7.68
C LEU A 417 15.95 -34.77 8.87
N HIS A 418 17.12 -34.15 9.05
CA HIS A 418 17.41 -33.19 10.11
C HIS A 418 17.21 -31.79 9.61
N THR A 419 16.47 -30.94 10.38
CA THR A 419 16.29 -29.53 10.08
C THR A 419 16.95 -28.63 11.10
N THR A 420 17.46 -27.51 10.61
CA THR A 420 17.96 -26.39 11.42
C THR A 420 17.19 -25.13 11.04
N LEU A 421 16.51 -24.54 12.02
CA LEU A 421 15.82 -23.27 11.92
C LEU A 421 16.67 -22.21 12.64
N THR A 422 16.92 -21.07 12.00
CA THR A 422 17.66 -19.94 12.59
C THR A 422 16.89 -18.64 12.37
N TRP A 423 17.12 -17.64 13.21
CA TRP A 423 16.56 -16.30 13.08
C TRP A 423 17.38 -15.26 13.78
N ASP A 424 17.13 -13.98 13.47
CA ASP A 424 17.70 -12.85 14.20
C ASP A 424 16.68 -12.30 15.20
N ALA A 425 17.18 -11.95 16.40
CA ALA A 425 16.37 -11.36 17.45
C ALA A 425 15.89 -9.95 17.07
N PRO A 426 14.63 -9.57 17.39
CA PRO A 426 14.19 -8.19 17.22
C PRO A 426 15.00 -7.23 18.07
N THR A 427 15.35 -6.08 17.52
CA THR A 427 16.15 -5.05 18.21
C THR A 427 15.31 -3.91 18.76
N ILE A 428 14.11 -3.72 18.20
CA ILE A 428 13.13 -2.69 18.54
C ILE A 428 11.72 -3.28 18.56
N GLY A 429 10.77 -2.56 19.11
CA GLY A 429 9.36 -2.95 19.11
C GLY A 429 8.58 -2.47 17.90
N VAL A 430 7.27 -2.82 17.87
CA VAL A 430 6.32 -2.52 16.79
C VAL A 430 6.15 -1.02 16.58
N ASP A 431 6.12 -0.27 17.69
CA ASP A 431 6.00 1.18 17.69
C ASP A 431 7.36 1.90 17.54
N GLY A 432 8.43 1.16 17.32
CA GLY A 432 9.79 1.70 17.14
C GLY A 432 10.53 2.05 18.41
N HIS A 433 9.98 1.68 19.58
CA HIS A 433 10.58 1.94 20.88
C HIS A 433 11.40 0.74 21.40
N VAL A 434 12.06 0.94 22.54
CA VAL A 434 12.91 -0.08 23.16
C VAL A 434 12.10 -1.27 23.67
N ILE A 435 12.64 -2.47 23.51
CA ILE A 435 12.06 -3.71 24.04
C ILE A 435 12.90 -4.23 25.23
N ASP A 436 12.29 -5.03 26.09
CA ASP A 436 13.01 -5.73 27.16
C ASP A 436 13.80 -6.91 26.58
N LYS A 437 15.01 -6.64 26.09
CA LYS A 437 15.91 -7.64 25.50
C LYS A 437 16.34 -8.72 26.50
N ALA A 438 16.36 -8.40 27.79
CA ALA A 438 16.79 -9.36 28.82
C ALA A 438 15.76 -10.46 29.04
N SER A 439 14.47 -10.17 28.78
CA SER A 439 13.39 -11.15 28.94
C SER A 439 12.95 -11.76 27.61
N LEU A 440 13.66 -11.52 26.49
CA LEU A 440 13.34 -12.10 25.19
C LEU A 440 13.38 -13.62 25.22
N THR A 441 12.32 -14.22 24.73
CA THR A 441 12.19 -15.66 24.49
C THR A 441 11.39 -15.89 23.22
N TYR A 442 11.40 -17.12 22.70
CA TYR A 442 10.73 -17.48 21.46
C TYR A 442 9.81 -18.68 21.66
N THR A 443 8.71 -18.67 20.94
CA THR A 443 7.86 -19.85 20.72
C THR A 443 8.02 -20.25 19.27
N VAL A 444 8.30 -21.54 19.04
CA VAL A 444 8.44 -22.13 17.71
C VAL A 444 7.28 -23.08 17.47
N VAL A 445 6.54 -22.85 16.38
CA VAL A 445 5.40 -23.67 15.97
C VAL A 445 5.68 -24.25 14.59
N ARG A 446 5.59 -25.57 14.47
CA ARG A 446 5.80 -26.31 13.23
C ARG A 446 4.48 -26.58 12.52
N TYR A 447 4.49 -26.47 11.20
CA TYR A 447 3.44 -26.91 10.27
C TYR A 447 4.00 -28.02 9.35
N PRO A 448 3.14 -28.98 8.96
CA PRO A 448 1.71 -29.09 9.25
C PRO A 448 1.40 -29.51 10.68
N GLY A 449 0.14 -29.28 11.10
CA GLY A 449 -0.37 -29.74 12.37
C GLY A 449 -0.38 -28.70 13.49
N GLU A 450 0.21 -27.49 13.24
CA GLU A 450 0.26 -26.40 14.23
C GLU A 450 0.82 -26.84 15.59
N ILE A 451 1.95 -27.57 15.56
CA ILE A 451 2.57 -28.18 16.73
C ILE A 451 3.57 -27.21 17.35
N THR A 452 3.37 -26.80 18.59
CA THR A 452 4.39 -26.07 19.34
C THR A 452 5.54 -27.02 19.67
N VAL A 453 6.70 -26.79 19.06
CA VAL A 453 7.90 -27.63 19.19
C VAL A 453 8.91 -27.05 20.18
N SER A 454 8.83 -25.75 20.47
CA SER A 454 9.63 -25.10 21.51
C SER A 454 8.88 -23.92 22.12
N GLU A 455 8.99 -23.75 23.44
CA GLU A 455 8.43 -22.62 24.19
C GLU A 455 9.50 -21.99 25.09
N LYS A 456 9.44 -20.65 25.23
CA LYS A 456 10.33 -19.89 26.10
C LYS A 456 11.82 -20.10 25.80
N GLN A 457 12.14 -20.44 24.58
CA GLN A 457 13.49 -20.63 24.12
C GLN A 457 14.23 -19.28 24.06
N LYS A 458 15.50 -19.26 24.47
CA LYS A 458 16.34 -18.04 24.42
C LYS A 458 17.25 -18.01 23.21
N GLU A 459 17.65 -19.16 22.73
CA GLU A 459 18.51 -19.34 21.56
C GLU A 459 17.72 -18.95 20.28
N CYS A 460 18.40 -18.33 19.34
CA CYS A 460 17.87 -17.97 18.02
C CYS A 460 18.08 -19.09 16.98
N SER A 461 18.04 -20.34 17.43
CA SER A 461 18.11 -21.54 16.59
C SER A 461 17.30 -22.67 17.20
N PHE A 462 16.74 -23.53 16.36
CA PHE A 462 16.02 -24.73 16.75
C PHE A 462 16.33 -25.86 15.77
N GLU A 463 16.51 -27.06 16.29
CA GLU A 463 16.83 -28.25 15.48
C GLU A 463 15.81 -29.36 15.74
N GLU A 464 15.47 -30.13 14.71
CA GLU A 464 14.50 -31.22 14.80
C GLU A 464 14.80 -32.31 13.77
N ASP A 465 14.63 -33.58 14.19
CA ASP A 465 14.64 -34.74 13.30
C ASP A 465 13.21 -35.10 12.88
N HIS A 466 13.02 -35.44 11.62
CA HIS A 466 11.71 -35.72 11.04
C HIS A 466 11.55 -37.20 10.67
N PRO A 467 10.28 -37.72 10.69
CA PRO A 467 9.99 -39.02 10.13
C PRO A 467 10.23 -39.03 8.61
N GLY A 468 10.42 -40.21 8.05
CA GLY A 468 10.75 -40.38 6.63
C GLY A 468 9.61 -40.09 5.64
N ASP A 469 8.40 -39.83 6.14
CA ASP A 469 7.26 -39.48 5.27
C ASP A 469 7.46 -38.11 4.62
N MET A 470 7.28 -38.03 3.31
CA MET A 470 7.42 -36.80 2.55
C MET A 470 6.45 -35.74 3.06
N THR A 471 6.98 -34.64 3.57
CA THR A 471 6.19 -33.59 4.19
C THR A 471 6.82 -32.22 3.94
N ARG A 472 5.99 -31.22 3.63
CA ARG A 472 6.38 -29.83 3.55
C ARG A 472 6.33 -29.18 4.93
N TYR A 473 7.47 -28.75 5.43
CA TYR A 473 7.59 -28.09 6.72
C TYR A 473 7.73 -26.58 6.56
N VAL A 474 7.08 -25.86 7.47
CA VAL A 474 7.20 -24.42 7.69
C VAL A 474 7.16 -24.19 9.20
N TYR A 475 7.94 -23.24 9.68
CA TYR A 475 7.95 -22.88 11.09
C TYR A 475 7.54 -21.43 11.28
N LYS A 476 6.79 -21.17 12.34
CA LYS A 476 6.51 -19.83 12.86
C LYS A 476 7.32 -19.58 14.10
N VAL A 477 8.01 -18.44 14.16
CA VAL A 477 8.76 -18.01 15.33
C VAL A 477 8.13 -16.74 15.87
N THR A 478 7.62 -16.79 17.09
CA THR A 478 7.03 -15.65 17.80
C THR A 478 7.99 -15.17 18.89
N ALA A 479 8.33 -13.90 18.87
CA ALA A 479 9.11 -13.28 19.93
C ALA A 479 8.22 -12.92 21.14
N TRP A 480 8.74 -13.05 22.35
CA TRP A 480 8.09 -12.66 23.60
C TRP A 480 9.06 -11.85 24.44
N ALA A 481 8.60 -10.76 25.06
CA ALA A 481 9.33 -10.04 26.10
C ALA A 481 8.61 -10.26 27.44
N GLY A 482 9.08 -11.19 28.23
CA GLY A 482 8.41 -11.64 29.45
C GLY A 482 7.01 -12.22 29.17
N LYS A 483 5.95 -11.47 29.50
CA LYS A 483 4.54 -11.85 29.22
C LYS A 483 3.98 -11.18 27.98
N THR A 484 4.68 -10.23 27.39
CA THR A 484 4.23 -9.49 26.21
C THR A 484 4.52 -10.30 24.97
N LYS A 485 3.46 -10.73 24.29
CA LYS A 485 3.56 -11.41 23.00
C LYS A 485 3.91 -10.39 21.92
N GLY A 486 5.01 -10.61 21.22
CA GLY A 486 5.41 -9.86 20.04
C GLY A 486 4.82 -10.42 18.75
N GLU A 487 5.33 -9.92 17.64
CA GLU A 487 4.96 -10.37 16.31
C GLU A 487 5.60 -11.72 15.96
N THR A 488 5.08 -12.33 14.91
CA THR A 488 5.47 -13.65 14.44
C THR A 488 6.05 -13.56 13.03
N ALA A 489 7.15 -14.25 12.78
CA ALA A 489 7.69 -14.46 11.45
C ALA A 489 7.59 -15.92 11.03
N MET A 490 7.56 -16.16 9.71
CA MET A 490 7.55 -17.49 9.11
C MET A 490 8.90 -17.77 8.46
N SER A 491 9.32 -19.05 8.49
CA SER A 491 10.44 -19.52 7.70
C SER A 491 10.06 -19.68 6.22
N ASN A 492 11.07 -19.84 5.37
CA ASN A 492 10.88 -20.51 4.08
C ASN A 492 10.30 -21.91 4.31
N ASN A 493 9.68 -22.48 3.29
CA ASN A 493 9.24 -23.87 3.32
C ASN A 493 10.32 -24.83 2.82
N ILE A 494 10.30 -26.06 3.33
CA ILE A 494 11.18 -27.14 2.88
C ILE A 494 10.36 -28.43 2.81
N VAL A 495 10.53 -29.19 1.71
CA VAL A 495 9.98 -30.55 1.58
C VAL A 495 11.06 -31.55 2.03
N ILE A 496 10.74 -32.38 3.03
CA ILE A 496 11.66 -33.36 3.61
C ILE A 496 10.97 -34.72 3.63
N GLY A 497 11.73 -35.77 3.35
CA GLY A 497 11.27 -37.15 3.39
C GLY A 497 12.27 -38.06 2.76
N THR A 498 12.03 -39.37 2.90
CA THR A 498 12.82 -40.40 2.23
C THR A 498 12.64 -40.27 0.72
N PRO A 499 13.72 -40.25 -0.08
CA PRO A 499 13.62 -40.14 -1.51
C PRO A 499 12.73 -41.26 -2.11
N LEU A 500 11.90 -40.87 -3.07
CA LEU A 500 10.99 -41.78 -3.78
C LEU A 500 11.73 -42.61 -4.83
N ASP A 501 11.17 -43.74 -5.24
CA ASP A 501 11.74 -44.58 -6.27
C ASP A 501 10.99 -44.43 -7.60
N VAL A 502 11.66 -44.75 -8.69
CA VAL A 502 11.04 -44.91 -10.01
C VAL A 502 10.40 -46.32 -10.11
N PRO A 503 9.14 -46.44 -10.60
CA PRO A 503 8.32 -45.43 -11.25
C PRO A 503 7.69 -44.46 -10.27
N TYR A 504 7.70 -43.17 -10.63
CA TYR A 504 7.08 -42.09 -9.86
C TYR A 504 5.85 -41.57 -10.60
N ASP A 505 4.72 -41.43 -9.90
CA ASP A 505 3.50 -40.77 -10.37
C ASP A 505 3.25 -39.50 -9.55
N GLY A 506 3.52 -38.34 -10.16
CA GLY A 506 3.35 -37.02 -9.60
C GLY A 506 2.01 -36.34 -9.98
N THR A 507 1.02 -37.13 -10.38
CA THR A 507 -0.31 -36.63 -10.72
C THR A 507 -1.00 -36.02 -9.49
N PHE A 508 -1.41 -34.77 -9.58
CA PHE A 508 -2.06 -34.05 -8.50
C PHE A 508 -3.54 -34.44 -8.36
N LYS A 509 -3.89 -35.15 -7.32
CA LYS A 509 -5.29 -35.48 -6.95
C LYS A 509 -5.85 -34.48 -5.96
N THR A 510 -4.99 -33.97 -5.09
CA THR A 510 -5.29 -33.00 -4.05
C THR A 510 -4.22 -31.93 -3.97
N ALA A 511 -4.51 -30.82 -3.29
CA ALA A 511 -3.53 -29.77 -3.01
C ALA A 511 -2.31 -30.32 -2.24
N ALA A 512 -2.53 -31.31 -1.37
CA ALA A 512 -1.46 -31.94 -0.59
C ALA A 512 -0.44 -32.67 -1.47
N ASP A 513 -0.85 -33.25 -2.60
CA ASP A 513 0.05 -33.92 -3.53
C ASP A 513 1.05 -32.95 -4.17
N MET A 514 0.66 -31.69 -4.32
CA MET A 514 1.57 -30.65 -4.78
C MET A 514 2.36 -30.05 -3.62
N TYR A 515 1.66 -29.50 -2.61
CA TYR A 515 2.31 -28.69 -1.58
C TYR A 515 3.17 -29.50 -0.59
N ASN A 516 2.90 -30.80 -0.38
CA ASN A 516 3.73 -31.62 0.51
C ASN A 516 4.91 -32.26 -0.20
N TYR A 517 4.88 -32.36 -1.54
CA TYR A 517 5.92 -33.07 -2.29
C TYR A 517 6.80 -32.13 -3.12
N PHE A 518 6.26 -31.03 -3.65
CA PHE A 518 7.00 -30.12 -4.51
C PHE A 518 7.50 -28.89 -3.75
N THR A 519 8.71 -28.46 -4.10
CA THR A 519 9.26 -27.18 -3.64
C THR A 519 8.88 -26.10 -4.63
N ILE A 520 8.29 -25.01 -4.14
CA ILE A 520 7.90 -23.85 -4.94
C ILE A 520 8.83 -22.70 -4.56
N LEU A 521 9.48 -22.10 -5.56
CA LEU A 521 10.32 -20.92 -5.38
C LEU A 521 9.82 -19.81 -6.30
N ASP A 522 9.70 -18.61 -5.73
CA ASP A 522 9.40 -17.33 -6.37
C ASP A 522 10.67 -16.49 -6.27
N GLU A 523 11.53 -16.55 -7.30
CA GLU A 523 12.87 -15.94 -7.27
C GLU A 523 12.82 -14.42 -7.50
N ASN A 524 11.80 -13.91 -8.19
CA ASN A 524 11.59 -12.48 -8.39
C ASN A 524 10.78 -11.82 -7.25
N GLN A 525 10.23 -12.60 -6.29
CA GLN A 525 9.52 -12.20 -5.08
C GLN A 525 8.30 -11.30 -5.35
N ASP A 526 7.60 -11.54 -6.45
CA ASP A 526 6.43 -10.76 -6.85
C ASP A 526 5.10 -11.36 -6.38
N ASN A 527 5.12 -12.48 -5.67
CA ASN A 527 3.98 -13.24 -5.17
C ASN A 527 3.07 -13.88 -6.25
N TYR A 528 3.49 -13.88 -7.51
CA TYR A 528 2.85 -14.61 -8.59
C TYR A 528 3.66 -15.88 -8.86
N THR A 529 3.23 -17.01 -8.33
CA THR A 529 3.98 -18.27 -8.41
C THR A 529 3.08 -19.47 -8.61
N TRP A 530 3.64 -20.67 -8.56
CA TRP A 530 2.92 -21.90 -8.74
C TRP A 530 1.90 -22.18 -7.62
N ALA A 531 0.67 -22.50 -8.01
CA ALA A 531 -0.43 -22.86 -7.11
C ALA A 531 -1.16 -24.11 -7.60
N TYR A 532 -1.96 -24.74 -6.73
CA TYR A 532 -2.83 -25.86 -7.07
C TYR A 532 -4.20 -25.36 -7.54
N ASP A 533 -4.60 -25.74 -8.75
CA ASP A 533 -5.95 -25.53 -9.27
C ASP A 533 -6.84 -26.70 -8.83
N ILE A 534 -7.77 -26.43 -7.91
CA ILE A 534 -8.64 -27.45 -7.32
C ILE A 534 -9.68 -28.01 -8.30
N ASP A 535 -10.14 -27.18 -9.24
CA ASP A 535 -11.17 -27.55 -10.19
C ASP A 535 -10.62 -28.47 -11.29
N ASN A 536 -9.40 -28.19 -11.73
CA ASN A 536 -8.72 -28.91 -12.82
C ASN A 536 -7.67 -29.92 -12.33
N ARG A 537 -7.35 -29.95 -11.04
CA ARG A 537 -6.38 -30.84 -10.39
C ARG A 537 -5.02 -30.83 -11.06
N LEU A 538 -4.47 -29.62 -11.20
CA LEU A 538 -3.20 -29.37 -11.86
C LEU A 538 -2.40 -28.27 -11.13
N ALA A 539 -1.11 -28.16 -11.45
CA ALA A 539 -0.30 -27.02 -11.08
C ALA A 539 -0.54 -25.87 -12.05
N VAL A 540 -0.78 -24.68 -11.56
CA VAL A 540 -0.97 -23.46 -12.32
C VAL A 540 0.01 -22.40 -11.85
N TYR A 541 0.73 -21.78 -12.78
CA TYR A 541 1.45 -20.53 -12.56
C TYR A 541 0.58 -19.37 -13.01
N SER A 542 0.48 -18.33 -12.17
CA SER A 542 -0.27 -17.11 -12.45
C SER A 542 0.69 -16.01 -12.92
N TYR A 543 0.35 -15.37 -14.03
CA TYR A 543 1.18 -14.28 -14.58
C TYR A 543 1.19 -13.02 -13.73
N SER A 544 2.29 -12.27 -13.81
CA SER A 544 2.40 -10.90 -13.31
C SER A 544 2.21 -9.88 -14.44
N GLN A 545 1.61 -8.74 -14.14
CA GLN A 545 1.52 -7.63 -15.08
C GLN A 545 2.81 -6.79 -15.14
N GLU A 546 3.62 -6.86 -14.10
CA GLU A 546 4.81 -6.02 -13.94
C GLU A 546 6.11 -6.78 -14.22
N ASN A 547 6.20 -8.04 -13.81
CA ASN A 547 7.41 -8.84 -13.87
C ASN A 547 7.27 -10.02 -14.84
N SER A 548 8.37 -10.43 -15.45
CA SER A 548 8.48 -11.70 -16.13
C SER A 548 8.56 -12.83 -15.10
N ALA A 549 8.06 -14.01 -15.45
CA ALA A 549 8.12 -15.19 -14.60
C ALA A 549 9.57 -15.60 -14.29
N ASP A 550 9.83 -15.92 -13.03
CA ASP A 550 11.08 -16.54 -12.55
C ASP A 550 10.74 -17.48 -11.40
N ASP A 551 9.94 -18.54 -11.73
CA ASP A 551 9.25 -19.35 -10.74
C ASP A 551 9.47 -20.84 -10.99
N TRP A 552 9.79 -21.54 -9.93
CA TRP A 552 10.16 -22.94 -9.97
C TRP A 552 9.18 -23.84 -9.23
N LEU A 553 8.80 -24.95 -9.88
CA LEU A 553 8.08 -26.07 -9.29
C LEU A 553 9.01 -27.29 -9.35
N ILE A 554 9.71 -27.56 -8.25
CA ILE A 554 10.76 -28.58 -8.18
C ILE A 554 10.19 -29.83 -7.53
N SER A 555 10.44 -31.00 -8.17
CA SER A 555 9.94 -32.31 -7.74
C SER A 555 10.43 -32.70 -6.33
N PRO A 556 9.80 -33.72 -5.70
CA PRO A 556 10.40 -34.41 -4.57
C PRO A 556 11.73 -35.08 -4.95
N PRO A 557 12.55 -35.43 -3.95
CA PRO A 557 13.75 -36.21 -4.16
C PRO A 557 13.41 -37.60 -4.73
N ILE A 558 14.07 -38.01 -5.81
CA ILE A 558 13.85 -39.32 -6.47
C ILE A 558 15.19 -40.02 -6.63
N ASN A 559 15.21 -41.31 -6.31
CA ASN A 559 16.37 -42.21 -6.48
C ASN A 559 16.55 -42.62 -7.95
N TYR A 560 17.73 -42.39 -8.49
CA TYR A 560 18.10 -42.79 -9.83
C TYR A 560 19.40 -43.62 -9.82
N LYS A 561 19.56 -44.45 -10.83
CA LYS A 561 20.71 -45.32 -10.99
C LYS A 561 21.50 -44.97 -12.24
N LYS A 562 22.81 -44.90 -12.13
CA LYS A 562 23.74 -44.76 -13.24
C LYS A 562 23.56 -45.89 -14.28
N GLY A 563 23.61 -45.51 -15.54
CA GLY A 563 23.48 -46.47 -16.65
C GLY A 563 22.05 -46.90 -16.96
N LYS A 564 21.06 -46.39 -16.24
CA LYS A 564 19.64 -46.50 -16.57
C LYS A 564 19.21 -45.29 -17.37
N SER A 565 18.23 -45.49 -18.25
CA SER A 565 17.54 -44.42 -18.95
C SER A 565 16.15 -44.22 -18.34
N TYR A 566 15.73 -43.00 -18.21
CA TYR A 566 14.46 -42.60 -17.60
C TYR A 566 13.70 -41.70 -18.56
N THR A 567 12.38 -41.78 -18.53
CA THR A 567 11.48 -40.90 -19.27
C THR A 567 10.65 -40.08 -18.29
N LEU A 568 10.76 -38.74 -18.36
CA LEU A 568 9.82 -37.82 -17.72
C LEU A 568 8.72 -37.47 -18.72
N SER A 569 7.47 -37.75 -18.37
CA SER A 569 6.29 -37.40 -19.17
C SER A 569 5.36 -36.47 -18.36
N PHE A 570 4.73 -35.54 -19.04
CA PHE A 570 3.80 -34.58 -18.45
C PHE A 570 2.93 -33.94 -19.53
N SER A 571 1.85 -33.28 -19.13
CA SER A 571 1.06 -32.40 -19.99
C SER A 571 1.26 -30.92 -19.57
N ALA A 572 1.49 -30.05 -20.56
CA ALA A 572 1.64 -28.61 -20.31
C ALA A 572 0.91 -27.79 -21.40
N PHE A 573 0.31 -26.67 -20.97
CA PHE A 573 -0.46 -25.80 -21.87
C PHE A 573 -0.66 -24.40 -21.27
N SER A 574 -0.92 -23.43 -22.15
CA SER A 574 -1.35 -22.08 -21.80
C SER A 574 -2.86 -22.01 -21.70
N SER A 575 -3.40 -21.09 -20.90
CA SER A 575 -4.84 -20.82 -20.87
C SER A 575 -5.32 -19.94 -22.03
N SER A 576 -4.42 -19.35 -22.80
CA SER A 576 -4.72 -18.38 -23.86
C SER A 576 -4.06 -18.73 -25.19
N LYS A 577 -4.82 -18.55 -26.28
CA LYS A 577 -4.29 -18.63 -27.67
C LYS A 577 -3.40 -17.43 -28.03
N THR A 578 -3.65 -16.28 -27.41
CA THR A 578 -2.98 -15.01 -27.75
C THR A 578 -1.78 -14.76 -26.83
N TYR A 579 -1.94 -15.04 -25.54
CA TYR A 579 -0.93 -14.79 -24.51
C TYR A 579 -0.33 -16.11 -24.05
N LYS A 580 0.48 -16.69 -24.94
CA LYS A 580 1.09 -18.00 -24.75
C LYS A 580 2.22 -17.95 -23.72
N GLU A 581 2.29 -19.00 -22.92
CA GLU A 581 3.26 -19.20 -21.85
C GLU A 581 4.51 -19.95 -22.34
N SER A 582 5.61 -19.80 -21.61
CA SER A 582 6.87 -20.49 -21.84
C SER A 582 7.29 -21.30 -20.61
N LEU A 583 7.80 -22.49 -20.83
CA LEU A 583 8.18 -23.44 -19.80
C LEU A 583 9.54 -24.07 -20.13
N ALA A 584 10.46 -24.09 -19.17
CA ALA A 584 11.63 -24.95 -19.23
C ALA A 584 11.49 -26.12 -18.25
N VAL A 585 11.91 -27.31 -18.67
CA VAL A 585 11.99 -28.47 -17.81
C VAL A 585 13.45 -28.76 -17.54
N THR A 586 13.83 -28.83 -16.28
CA THR A 586 15.22 -28.98 -15.86
C THR A 586 15.40 -30.23 -14.99
N PHE A 587 16.66 -30.58 -14.73
CA PHE A 587 17.04 -31.70 -13.90
C PHE A 587 18.35 -31.42 -13.18
N GLY A 588 18.41 -31.71 -11.88
CA GLY A 588 19.58 -31.39 -11.07
C GLY A 588 19.69 -32.17 -9.78
N ALA A 589 20.80 -31.96 -9.08
CA ALA A 589 21.14 -32.69 -7.86
C ALA A 589 20.60 -32.05 -6.57
N ASP A 590 20.01 -30.87 -6.64
CA ASP A 590 19.45 -30.14 -5.48
C ASP A 590 18.23 -29.29 -5.87
N LYS A 591 17.50 -28.79 -4.89
CA LYS A 591 16.27 -27.98 -5.00
C LYS A 591 16.53 -26.49 -5.24
N THR A 592 17.74 -26.09 -5.55
CA THR A 592 18.06 -24.70 -5.85
C THR A 592 18.08 -24.46 -7.36
N PRO A 593 17.69 -23.27 -7.86
CA PRO A 593 17.77 -22.94 -9.29
C PRO A 593 19.16 -23.18 -9.88
N VAL A 594 20.21 -22.88 -9.12
CA VAL A 594 21.61 -23.08 -9.54
C VAL A 594 21.94 -24.54 -9.74
N ALA A 595 21.37 -25.43 -8.94
CA ALA A 595 21.63 -26.87 -9.03
C ALA A 595 20.80 -27.57 -10.14
N GLN A 596 19.77 -26.90 -10.67
CA GLN A 596 18.93 -27.38 -11.78
C GLN A 596 19.63 -27.14 -13.11
N GLU A 597 20.83 -27.70 -13.22
CA GLU A 597 21.78 -27.41 -14.32
C GLU A 597 21.41 -28.01 -15.66
N ASN A 598 20.66 -29.11 -15.71
CA ASN A 598 20.38 -29.80 -16.95
C ASN A 598 19.03 -29.42 -17.51
N VAL A 599 19.00 -28.65 -18.59
CA VAL A 599 17.76 -28.37 -19.33
C VAL A 599 17.41 -29.58 -20.15
N LEU A 600 16.33 -30.27 -19.80
CA LEU A 600 15.81 -31.41 -20.50
C LEU A 600 14.96 -30.98 -21.71
N LEU A 601 14.14 -29.94 -21.54
CA LEU A 601 13.21 -29.46 -22.56
C LEU A 601 12.94 -27.96 -22.38
N SER A 602 12.84 -27.22 -23.49
CA SER A 602 12.39 -25.84 -23.52
C SER A 602 11.19 -25.70 -24.43
N LEU A 603 10.09 -25.18 -23.92
CA LEU A 603 8.83 -25.04 -24.63
C LEU A 603 8.49 -23.55 -24.65
N ASN A 604 8.62 -22.94 -25.82
CA ASN A 604 8.21 -21.56 -26.04
C ASN A 604 6.81 -21.57 -26.69
N GLU A 605 5.96 -20.63 -26.27
CA GLU A 605 4.62 -20.49 -26.83
C GLU A 605 3.77 -21.77 -26.76
N LEU A 606 3.57 -22.27 -25.56
CA LEU A 606 2.74 -23.45 -25.31
C LEU A 606 1.34 -23.31 -25.94
N PRO A 607 0.76 -24.38 -26.49
CA PRO A 607 -0.57 -24.38 -27.05
C PRO A 607 -1.61 -24.08 -25.98
N ALA A 608 -2.73 -23.48 -26.38
CA ALA A 608 -3.84 -23.22 -25.50
C ALA A 608 -4.71 -24.44 -25.24
N ASP A 609 -5.26 -24.54 -24.04
CA ASP A 609 -6.31 -25.51 -23.68
C ASP A 609 -7.67 -24.98 -24.18
N THR A 610 -8.03 -25.34 -25.42
CA THR A 610 -9.32 -25.04 -26.03
C THR A 610 -9.96 -26.30 -26.56
N GLU A 611 -11.25 -26.27 -26.92
CA GLU A 611 -11.94 -27.43 -27.50
C GLU A 611 -11.29 -27.94 -28.79
N GLU A 612 -10.51 -27.10 -29.49
CA GLU A 612 -9.79 -27.48 -30.72
C GLU A 612 -8.36 -27.92 -30.47
N ASP A 613 -7.73 -27.44 -29.37
CA ASP A 613 -6.34 -27.74 -29.00
C ASP A 613 -6.32 -28.50 -27.67
N ALA A 614 -6.36 -29.82 -27.71
CA ALA A 614 -6.22 -30.62 -26.49
C ALA A 614 -4.86 -30.40 -25.82
N PRO A 615 -4.75 -30.53 -24.47
CA PRO A 615 -3.49 -30.44 -23.76
C PRO A 615 -2.43 -31.34 -24.40
N GLN A 616 -1.28 -30.79 -24.80
CA GLN A 616 -0.22 -31.57 -25.36
C GLN A 616 0.55 -32.33 -24.29
N SER A 617 0.78 -33.61 -24.52
CA SER A 617 1.66 -34.43 -23.71
C SER A 617 3.08 -34.37 -24.24
N TYR A 618 4.01 -34.15 -23.35
CA TYR A 618 5.45 -34.09 -23.60
C TYR A 618 6.14 -35.26 -22.92
N SER A 619 7.21 -35.75 -23.52
CA SER A 619 8.09 -36.72 -22.89
C SER A 619 9.53 -36.43 -23.25
N VAL A 620 10.43 -36.62 -22.31
CA VAL A 620 11.86 -36.44 -22.50
C VAL A 620 12.63 -37.54 -21.79
N ASP A 621 13.59 -38.14 -22.51
CA ASP A 621 14.47 -39.16 -21.99
C ASP A 621 15.74 -38.52 -21.40
N PHE A 622 16.21 -39.05 -20.27
CA PHE A 622 17.42 -38.57 -19.61
C PHE A 622 18.16 -39.74 -18.90
N THR A 623 19.41 -39.51 -18.55
CA THR A 623 20.24 -40.41 -17.76
C THR A 623 20.91 -39.65 -16.64
N VAL A 624 21.37 -40.34 -15.61
CA VAL A 624 22.11 -39.72 -14.48
C VAL A 624 23.58 -40.10 -14.55
N PRO A 625 24.49 -39.20 -14.12
CA PRO A 625 25.93 -39.42 -14.15
C PRO A 625 26.38 -40.45 -13.10
N GLU A 626 25.73 -40.47 -11.95
CA GLU A 626 26.03 -41.34 -10.78
C GLU A 626 24.73 -41.84 -10.16
N ASP A 627 24.80 -42.93 -9.35
CA ASP A 627 23.72 -43.33 -8.46
C ASP A 627 23.46 -42.21 -7.46
N GLY A 628 22.20 -41.82 -7.25
CA GLY A 628 21.89 -40.76 -6.31
C GLY A 628 20.48 -40.23 -6.37
N VAL A 629 20.27 -39.21 -5.57
CA VAL A 629 19.00 -38.46 -5.49
C VAL A 629 19.10 -37.26 -6.40
N TYR A 630 18.10 -37.10 -7.26
CA TYR A 630 17.99 -35.97 -8.16
C TYR A 630 16.56 -35.45 -8.22
N TYR A 631 16.40 -34.26 -8.81
CA TYR A 631 15.16 -33.54 -8.93
C TYR A 631 14.93 -33.11 -10.39
N PHE A 632 13.71 -33.21 -10.88
CA PHE A 632 13.29 -32.44 -12.05
C PHE A 632 12.54 -31.18 -11.62
N ALA A 633 12.48 -30.17 -12.47
CA ALA A 633 11.75 -28.96 -12.18
C ALA A 633 11.03 -28.41 -13.43
N PHE A 634 9.90 -27.75 -13.17
CA PHE A 634 9.18 -26.94 -14.14
C PHE A 634 9.47 -25.48 -13.81
N TYR A 635 10.17 -24.82 -14.69
CA TYR A 635 10.55 -23.42 -14.58
C TYR A 635 9.65 -22.58 -15.47
N ALA A 636 8.76 -21.78 -14.86
CA ALA A 636 7.99 -20.76 -15.55
C ALA A 636 8.92 -19.59 -15.92
N CYS A 637 9.02 -19.30 -17.22
CA CYS A 637 9.95 -18.31 -17.75
C CYS A 637 9.31 -17.40 -18.80
N SER A 638 8.01 -17.19 -18.68
CA SER A 638 7.23 -16.33 -19.56
C SER A 638 7.52 -14.86 -19.34
N GLU A 639 7.36 -14.04 -20.38
CA GLU A 639 7.34 -12.59 -20.22
C GLU A 639 6.08 -12.15 -19.45
N ARG A 640 6.12 -10.94 -18.89
CA ARG A 640 4.95 -10.32 -18.26
C ARG A 640 3.76 -10.21 -19.22
N PHE A 641 2.56 -10.00 -18.69
CA PHE A 641 1.31 -9.87 -19.45
C PHE A 641 0.95 -11.11 -20.27
N ARG A 642 1.25 -12.29 -19.76
CA ARG A 642 0.75 -13.54 -20.32
C ARG A 642 -0.56 -13.93 -19.63
N GLU A 643 -0.85 -15.22 -19.54
CA GLU A 643 -2.04 -15.77 -18.89
C GLU A 643 -1.61 -16.83 -17.86
N TYR A 644 -2.27 -17.99 -17.81
CA TYR A 644 -1.91 -19.06 -16.89
C TYR A 644 -1.16 -20.16 -17.61
N LEU A 645 0.00 -20.54 -17.04
CA LEU A 645 0.72 -21.75 -17.42
C LEU A 645 0.23 -22.91 -16.56
N ARG A 646 -0.07 -24.05 -17.19
CA ARG A 646 -0.65 -25.24 -16.54
C ARG A 646 0.17 -26.48 -16.80
N VAL A 647 0.40 -27.31 -15.74
CA VAL A 647 1.14 -28.56 -15.80
C VAL A 647 0.38 -29.65 -15.05
N LYS A 648 0.27 -30.83 -15.64
CA LYS A 648 -0.37 -32.01 -15.04
C LYS A 648 0.19 -33.32 -15.57
N ASP A 649 -0.32 -34.47 -15.08
CA ASP A 649 -0.04 -35.83 -15.53
C ASP A 649 1.46 -36.19 -15.50
N ILE A 650 2.14 -35.75 -14.45
CA ILE A 650 3.59 -35.87 -14.28
C ILE A 650 3.95 -37.35 -13.94
N LYS A 651 4.83 -37.97 -14.71
CA LYS A 651 5.32 -39.33 -14.44
C LYS A 651 6.79 -39.48 -14.79
N VAL A 652 7.51 -40.27 -13.98
CA VAL A 652 8.85 -40.72 -14.29
C VAL A 652 8.86 -42.25 -14.35
N THR A 653 9.34 -42.82 -15.44
CA THR A 653 9.46 -44.27 -15.64
C THR A 653 10.86 -44.62 -16.08
N GLU A 654 11.31 -45.85 -15.76
CA GLU A 654 12.54 -46.39 -16.34
C GLU A 654 12.25 -46.83 -17.80
N THR A 655 13.02 -46.28 -18.71
CA THR A 655 12.90 -46.65 -20.12
C THR A 655 13.50 -48.06 -20.29
N GLY A 656 12.74 -49.02 -20.81
CA GLY A 656 13.26 -50.36 -21.11
C GLY A 656 14.47 -50.29 -22.05
N ALA A 657 15.48 -51.09 -21.80
CA ALA A 657 16.75 -51.10 -22.53
C ALA A 657 16.57 -51.48 -24.01
N THR A 658 15.98 -50.58 -24.81
CA THR A 658 15.99 -50.73 -26.29
C THR A 658 16.11 -49.35 -26.93
N ALA A 659 17.28 -49.15 -27.55
CA ALA A 659 17.72 -48.04 -28.35
C ALA A 659 18.56 -46.98 -27.61
N VAL A 660 19.82 -47.33 -27.42
CA VAL A 660 20.89 -46.31 -27.44
C VAL A 660 20.81 -45.60 -28.80
N ARG A 661 20.22 -44.42 -28.87
CA ARG A 661 20.59 -43.48 -29.90
C ARG A 661 21.95 -42.93 -29.51
N ASN A 662 22.98 -43.50 -30.13
CA ASN A 662 24.31 -42.90 -30.17
C ASN A 662 24.12 -41.48 -30.73
N VAL A 663 24.17 -40.47 -29.86
CA VAL A 663 24.56 -39.14 -30.29
C VAL A 663 26.04 -39.30 -30.65
N SER A 664 26.34 -39.45 -31.94
CA SER A 664 27.69 -39.37 -32.46
C SER A 664 28.19 -37.97 -32.05
N SER A 665 29.17 -37.94 -31.15
CA SER A 665 30.03 -36.78 -31.01
C SER A 665 30.85 -36.70 -32.30
N ASP A 666 30.29 -36.06 -33.33
CA ASP A 666 31.10 -35.60 -34.45
C ASP A 666 32.08 -34.55 -33.87
N GLY A 667 33.37 -34.83 -34.00
CA GLY A 667 34.45 -34.03 -33.48
C GLY A 667 34.61 -32.61 -34.04
N ASP A 668 33.56 -32.10 -34.68
CA ASP A 668 33.58 -30.89 -35.48
C ASP A 668 33.09 -29.64 -34.73
N VAL A 669 32.58 -29.77 -33.51
CA VAL A 669 32.07 -28.60 -32.70
C VAL A 669 32.65 -28.63 -31.31
N THR A 670 33.35 -27.56 -30.93
CA THR A 670 33.86 -27.35 -29.56
C THR A 670 33.20 -26.14 -28.94
N VAL A 671 32.54 -26.32 -27.79
CA VAL A 671 31.91 -25.23 -27.02
C VAL A 671 32.54 -25.15 -25.63
N LYS A 672 33.01 -23.98 -25.23
CA LYS A 672 33.61 -23.72 -23.90
C LYS A 672 33.01 -22.46 -23.28
N GLY A 673 32.63 -22.55 -22.00
CA GLY A 673 32.30 -21.43 -21.16
C GLY A 673 33.47 -21.11 -20.21
N GLY A 674 33.91 -19.87 -20.22
CA GLY A 674 34.93 -19.32 -19.32
C GLY A 674 34.37 -18.30 -18.36
N ASP A 675 35.25 -17.55 -17.68
CA ASP A 675 34.86 -16.45 -16.80
C ASP A 675 34.30 -15.28 -17.64
N GLY A 676 32.96 -15.22 -17.71
CA GLY A 676 32.23 -14.16 -18.43
C GLY A 676 32.29 -14.29 -19.97
N VAL A 677 32.76 -15.41 -20.54
CA VAL A 677 32.93 -15.54 -21.99
C VAL A 677 32.51 -16.91 -22.48
N LEU A 678 31.84 -16.95 -23.64
CA LEU A 678 31.50 -18.14 -24.42
C LEU A 678 32.41 -18.20 -25.64
N GLU A 679 33.05 -19.37 -25.86
CA GLU A 679 33.81 -19.71 -27.07
C GLU A 679 33.16 -20.89 -27.77
N VAL A 680 32.93 -20.75 -29.08
CA VAL A 680 32.45 -21.85 -29.96
C VAL A 680 33.40 -21.95 -31.15
N ARG A 681 33.89 -23.16 -31.44
CA ARG A 681 34.72 -23.46 -32.62
C ARG A 681 34.10 -24.59 -33.44
N LEU A 682 34.06 -24.38 -34.72
CA LEU A 682 33.50 -25.31 -35.70
C LEU A 682 34.58 -25.68 -36.74
N ALA A 683 34.60 -26.92 -37.18
CA ALA A 683 35.48 -27.34 -38.25
C ALA A 683 35.12 -26.71 -39.62
N ASN A 684 33.83 -26.45 -39.84
CA ASN A 684 33.31 -25.79 -41.03
C ASN A 684 32.36 -24.68 -40.62
N ALA A 685 32.25 -23.63 -41.44
CA ALA A 685 31.35 -22.50 -41.15
C ALA A 685 29.88 -22.98 -41.12
N ALA A 686 29.23 -22.71 -39.99
CA ALA A 686 27.81 -22.97 -39.79
C ALA A 686 27.14 -21.86 -39.02
N ASN A 687 25.81 -21.87 -39.00
CA ASN A 687 25.05 -20.95 -38.15
C ASN A 687 25.09 -21.44 -36.69
N VAL A 688 25.52 -20.52 -35.78
CA VAL A 688 25.60 -20.75 -34.35
C VAL A 688 24.57 -19.84 -33.68
N ARG A 689 23.63 -20.42 -32.95
CA ARG A 689 22.67 -19.70 -32.12
C ARG A 689 22.92 -20.01 -30.67
N VAL A 690 22.93 -18.96 -29.86
CA VAL A 690 23.11 -19.06 -28.41
C VAL A 690 21.83 -18.60 -27.74
N TYR A 691 21.30 -19.43 -26.87
CA TYR A 691 20.08 -19.13 -26.09
C TYR A 691 20.38 -19.18 -24.61
N ASN A 692 19.76 -18.32 -23.82
CA ASN A 692 19.73 -18.45 -22.36
C ASN A 692 18.75 -19.58 -21.94
N LEU A 693 18.66 -19.86 -20.62
CA LEU A 693 17.73 -20.86 -20.08
C LEU A 693 16.25 -20.57 -20.39
N ALA A 694 15.88 -19.32 -20.53
CA ALA A 694 14.52 -18.89 -20.89
C ALA A 694 14.24 -18.97 -22.41
N GLY A 695 15.14 -19.63 -23.19
CA GLY A 695 14.99 -19.76 -24.63
C GLY A 695 15.21 -18.48 -25.44
N ARG A 696 15.59 -17.38 -24.79
CA ARG A 696 15.87 -16.11 -25.47
C ARG A 696 17.15 -16.22 -26.29
N LEU A 697 17.09 -15.84 -27.55
CA LEU A 697 18.25 -15.77 -28.44
C LEU A 697 19.21 -14.65 -27.97
N MET A 698 20.42 -15.05 -27.59
CA MET A 698 21.50 -14.17 -27.14
C MET A 698 22.46 -13.80 -28.27
N ALA A 699 22.65 -14.72 -29.25
CA ALA A 699 23.43 -14.52 -30.46
C ALA A 699 22.92 -15.36 -31.60
N ASP A 700 23.01 -14.84 -32.84
CA ASP A 700 22.85 -15.55 -34.11
C ASP A 700 24.07 -15.15 -34.95
N TYR A 701 24.95 -16.12 -35.20
CA TYR A 701 26.24 -15.91 -35.83
C TYR A 701 26.51 -17.00 -36.87
N THR A 702 27.09 -16.64 -37.99
CA THR A 702 27.52 -17.62 -39.02
C THR A 702 29.01 -17.48 -39.21
N GLY A 703 29.74 -18.57 -38.94
CA GLY A 703 31.20 -18.62 -39.05
C GLY A 703 31.79 -19.91 -38.48
N THR A 704 33.10 -19.95 -38.32
CA THR A 704 33.86 -21.07 -37.74
C THR A 704 34.25 -20.85 -36.28
N GLU A 705 34.22 -19.60 -35.79
CA GLU A 705 34.62 -19.27 -34.42
C GLU A 705 33.74 -18.13 -33.89
N LEU A 706 33.11 -18.34 -32.75
CA LEU A 706 32.36 -17.31 -32.00
C LEU A 706 33.03 -17.12 -30.64
N HIS A 707 33.35 -15.87 -30.31
CA HIS A 707 33.86 -15.50 -29.01
C HIS A 707 33.00 -14.31 -28.52
N MET A 708 32.23 -14.52 -27.47
CA MET A 708 31.30 -13.48 -26.99
C MET A 708 31.27 -13.37 -25.46
N PRO A 709 31.26 -12.15 -24.91
CA PRO A 709 31.02 -11.96 -23.49
C PRO A 709 29.56 -12.26 -23.16
N LEU A 710 29.33 -13.02 -22.08
CA LEU A 710 28.00 -13.34 -21.55
C LEU A 710 28.01 -13.21 -20.03
N PRO A 711 26.90 -12.79 -19.42
CA PRO A 711 26.72 -12.89 -17.98
C PRO A 711 26.93 -14.31 -17.46
N LYS A 712 27.25 -14.44 -16.18
CA LYS A 712 27.29 -15.76 -15.51
C LYS A 712 25.93 -16.44 -15.68
N GLY A 713 25.95 -17.67 -16.14
CA GLY A 713 24.71 -18.38 -16.41
C GLY A 713 24.90 -19.64 -17.27
N VAL A 714 23.80 -20.29 -17.56
CA VAL A 714 23.73 -21.48 -18.41
C VAL A 714 23.14 -21.08 -19.74
N TYR A 715 23.79 -21.57 -20.82
CA TYR A 715 23.41 -21.25 -22.19
C TYR A 715 23.32 -22.52 -23.03
N MET A 716 22.42 -22.52 -24.01
CA MET A 716 22.30 -23.53 -25.03
C MET A 716 22.92 -23.01 -26.33
N VAL A 717 23.91 -23.69 -26.85
CA VAL A 717 24.54 -23.40 -28.14
C VAL A 717 24.02 -24.41 -29.17
N VAL A 718 23.44 -23.91 -30.24
CA VAL A 718 22.95 -24.68 -31.38
C VAL A 718 23.83 -24.33 -32.58
N ALA A 719 24.54 -25.33 -33.10
CA ALA A 719 25.43 -25.19 -34.27
C ALA A 719 25.12 -26.31 -35.28
N GLY A 720 24.36 -26.00 -36.32
CA GLY A 720 23.78 -27.00 -37.22
C GLY A 720 22.82 -27.92 -36.46
N ASP A 721 23.04 -29.22 -36.53
CA ASP A 721 22.28 -30.26 -35.81
C ASP A 721 22.78 -30.49 -34.36
N ASN A 722 23.92 -29.91 -34.01
CA ASN A 722 24.54 -30.05 -32.69
C ASN A 722 23.94 -29.04 -31.68
N ARG A 723 23.55 -29.55 -30.50
CA ARG A 723 23.07 -28.76 -29.38
C ARG A 723 23.93 -29.04 -28.16
N THR A 724 24.62 -28.01 -27.69
CA THR A 724 25.55 -28.13 -26.57
C THR A 724 25.22 -27.13 -25.50
N LYS A 725 25.05 -27.60 -24.26
CA LYS A 725 24.91 -26.75 -23.10
C LYS A 725 26.30 -26.29 -22.61
N VAL A 726 26.38 -25.05 -22.19
CA VAL A 726 27.60 -24.47 -21.66
C VAL A 726 27.31 -23.60 -20.42
N VAL A 727 28.20 -23.64 -19.45
CA VAL A 727 28.16 -22.78 -18.26
C VAL A 727 29.20 -21.70 -18.41
N VAL A 728 28.78 -20.46 -18.37
CA VAL A 728 29.65 -19.29 -18.26
C VAL A 728 29.74 -18.89 -16.77
N LYS A 729 30.96 -18.90 -16.22
CA LYS A 729 31.24 -18.72 -14.78
C LYS A 729 31.43 -17.26 -14.40
#